data_0fb9b0e026eca3c90683d6f287650b59
#
_entry.id   0fb9b0e026eca3c90683d6f287650b59
#
_cell.length_a   1.000
_cell.length_b   1.000
_cell.length_c   1.000
_cell.angle_alpha   90.00
_cell.angle_beta   90.00
_cell.angle_gamma   90.00
#
_symmetry.space_group_name_H-M   'P 1'
#
loop_
_entity.id
_entity.type
_entity.pdbx_description
1 polymer ?
#
loop_
_entity_poly.entity_id
_entity_poly.type
_entity_poly.pdbx_seq_one_letter_code
_entity_poly.pdbx_strand_id
1 'polypeptide(L)'
;MIFALAGNQNCGKTTLFNALTGSNQHVGNFPGVTVDQKMGDIRGEKNCSVVDLPGIYSLRPYTQEEIVTRDFILNQKPDGIINIVDATNIERNLYLTLQLLELRVPMVLALNMMDEVRANGGSIDVQKMSAALGIPVVPISAAKGEGVSELITQALTVARGKILPKVTDFCTDDSAVHRCLHAVIHLISDHAERLGVPTRFCAAKLIEGGDTLEKDLRLDENEKELLEHCIVQMENETGLDRNAALADMRYTFIEGVVAASVTKCHESREHARSVRFDQILTGRYTAIPTFLAVMFLTFYLTFHVIGQRLSDLLAVGIDALTALVDGALTAYGINPVVHSLIIDGIFAGVGSVLVFLPIIVTLFFFLSILEDTGYMARVAFVMDKPLRRIGLSGRSIVPLLIGFGCSVPAIMATRTVSSDRDRKMTILLTPYMSCSAKISIYAFFTAAFFPQYGALVMIALYLLGILIGIVAALIMNHTAFRGKPVPFVMELPNYRLPSAKSVGLLLWEKAKDFLQRAFTVIFLATIIIWFLQGFDTRLNVVADSSYSLLALIGQWIAPLFAPLGFADWRCATALISGFVAKESVVSTLEVLLGGAAITGMFSPRAAISFLVFTLLYTPCVAAIATIRRELGSTVKTVGVVILQCGVAWLVGWLAYAITGLF
;
A
#
# COMPACT_ATOMS: atom_id res chain seq x y z
N MET A 1 -2.79 1.34 33.79
CA MET A 1 -1.97 2.37 33.15
C MET A 1 -1.80 2.03 31.69
N ILE A 2 -1.94 3.02 30.80
CA ILE A 2 -1.79 2.85 29.36
C ILE A 2 -0.57 3.66 28.90
N PHE A 3 0.39 3.00 28.29
CA PHE A 3 1.55 3.64 27.68
C PHE A 3 1.40 3.72 26.18
N ALA A 4 1.75 4.86 25.59
CA ALA A 4 1.85 5.03 24.15
C ALA A 4 3.29 4.78 23.70
N LEU A 5 3.53 3.83 22.80
CA LEU A 5 4.84 3.62 22.19
C LEU A 5 4.92 4.42 20.90
N ALA A 6 5.70 5.48 20.89
CA ALA A 6 5.86 6.41 19.79
C ALA A 6 7.32 6.43 19.29
N GLY A 7 7.51 6.61 17.98
CA GLY A 7 8.85 6.70 17.40
C GLY A 7 8.81 6.71 15.88
N ASN A 8 9.95 6.96 15.27
CA ASN A 8 10.10 7.02 13.82
C ASN A 8 9.90 5.63 13.18
N GLN A 9 9.69 5.62 11.87
CA GLN A 9 9.75 4.36 11.13
C GLN A 9 11.15 3.76 11.24
N ASN A 10 11.25 2.44 11.35
CA ASN A 10 12.50 1.67 11.46
C ASN A 10 13.35 1.88 12.73
N CYS A 11 12.91 2.63 13.72
CA CYS A 11 13.63 2.79 15.01
C CYS A 11 13.60 1.53 15.91
N GLY A 12 12.97 0.43 15.49
CA GLY A 12 12.84 -0.80 16.26
C GLY A 12 11.60 -0.87 17.17
N LYS A 13 10.57 -0.06 16.90
CA LYS A 13 9.35 0.05 17.69
C LYS A 13 8.63 -1.29 17.86
N THR A 14 8.35 -2.00 16.77
CA THR A 14 7.71 -3.33 16.81
C THR A 14 8.55 -4.38 17.56
N THR A 15 9.87 -4.30 17.45
CA THR A 15 10.79 -5.18 18.21
C THR A 15 10.68 -4.92 19.71
N LEU A 16 10.66 -3.64 20.11
CA LEU A 16 10.48 -3.26 21.51
C LEU A 16 9.07 -3.64 22.01
N PHE A 17 8.03 -3.41 21.23
CA PHE A 17 6.67 -3.81 21.57
C PHE A 17 6.57 -5.32 21.85
N ASN A 18 7.17 -6.14 20.98
CA ASN A 18 7.21 -7.59 21.17
C ASN A 18 8.04 -8.00 22.40
N ALA A 19 9.12 -7.29 22.72
CA ALA A 19 9.90 -7.53 23.91
C ALA A 19 9.12 -7.19 25.21
N LEU A 20 8.34 -6.11 25.18
CA LEU A 20 7.50 -5.67 26.30
C LEU A 20 6.30 -6.59 26.54
N THR A 21 5.59 -7.04 25.49
CA THR A 21 4.31 -7.73 25.58
C THR A 21 4.39 -9.24 25.40
N GLY A 22 5.35 -9.73 24.64
CA GLY A 22 5.46 -11.14 24.28
C GLY A 22 4.35 -11.63 23.33
N SER A 23 3.69 -12.75 23.70
CA SER A 23 2.61 -13.35 22.91
C SER A 23 1.22 -12.76 23.20
N ASN A 24 1.07 -11.95 24.22
CA ASN A 24 -0.21 -11.36 24.65
C ASN A 24 -0.49 -10.04 23.90
N GLN A 25 -0.90 -10.15 22.65
CA GLN A 25 -1.17 -9.01 21.80
C GLN A 25 -2.60 -9.07 21.27
N HIS A 26 -3.29 -7.93 21.29
CA HIS A 26 -4.57 -7.73 20.62
C HIS A 26 -4.36 -6.83 19.41
N VAL A 27 -4.78 -7.30 18.24
CA VAL A 27 -4.69 -6.56 16.99
C VAL A 27 -6.10 -6.13 16.59
N GLY A 28 -6.27 -4.84 16.36
CA GLY A 28 -7.51 -4.22 15.90
C GLY A 28 -7.19 -3.03 15.00
N ASN A 29 -8.18 -2.22 14.68
CA ASN A 29 -7.97 -0.95 13.99
C ASN A 29 -8.22 0.21 14.96
N PHE A 30 -7.52 1.34 14.78
CA PHE A 30 -7.87 2.56 15.47
C PHE A 30 -9.30 3.01 15.09
N PRO A 31 -10.09 3.55 16.04
CA PRO A 31 -11.47 3.95 15.77
C PRO A 31 -11.59 4.89 14.57
N GLY A 32 -12.45 4.54 13.61
CA GLY A 32 -12.76 5.37 12.45
C GLY A 32 -11.75 5.39 11.31
N VAL A 33 -10.66 4.61 11.39
CA VAL A 33 -9.61 4.55 10.38
C VAL A 33 -9.15 3.11 10.08
N THR A 34 -8.47 2.92 8.95
CA THR A 34 -7.94 1.60 8.52
C THR A 34 -6.51 1.33 9.01
N VAL A 35 -6.07 2.05 10.04
CA VAL A 35 -4.73 1.90 10.62
C VAL A 35 -4.79 0.85 11.72
N ASP A 36 -3.90 -0.14 11.66
CA ASP A 36 -3.83 -1.23 12.64
C ASP A 36 -3.43 -0.71 14.02
N GLN A 37 -4.19 -1.09 15.03
CA GLN A 37 -3.88 -0.85 16.44
C GLN A 37 -3.39 -2.15 17.07
N LYS A 38 -2.20 -2.12 17.66
CA LYS A 38 -1.67 -3.22 18.46
C LYS A 38 -1.60 -2.79 19.91
N MET A 39 -2.23 -3.54 20.78
CA MET A 39 -2.23 -3.33 22.22
C MET A 39 -1.83 -4.62 22.92
N GLY A 40 -1.02 -4.53 23.97
CA GLY A 40 -0.61 -5.69 24.75
C GLY A 40 -0.24 -5.31 26.17
N ASP A 41 -0.38 -6.29 27.09
CA ASP A 41 -0.02 -6.10 28.48
C ASP A 41 1.49 -6.23 28.67
N ILE A 42 2.08 -5.35 29.50
CA ILE A 42 3.51 -5.37 29.80
C ILE A 42 3.80 -6.57 30.71
N ARG A 43 4.76 -7.40 30.31
CA ARG A 43 5.19 -8.58 31.08
C ARG A 43 5.71 -8.19 32.45
N GLY A 44 5.20 -8.89 33.48
CA GLY A 44 5.62 -8.67 34.86
C GLY A 44 4.90 -7.55 35.60
N GLU A 45 4.14 -6.71 34.90
CA GLU A 45 3.43 -5.59 35.50
C GLU A 45 1.92 -5.75 35.39
N LYS A 46 1.23 -5.83 36.52
CA LYS A 46 -0.24 -5.96 36.54
C LYS A 46 -0.91 -4.63 36.19
N ASN A 47 -1.95 -4.67 35.35
CA ASN A 47 -2.74 -3.52 34.92
C ASN A 47 -1.93 -2.44 34.17
N CYS A 48 -0.90 -2.84 33.45
CA CYS A 48 -0.11 -1.94 32.61
C CYS A 48 -0.12 -2.48 31.18
N SER A 49 -0.63 -1.67 30.24
CA SER A 49 -0.70 -2.02 28.83
C SER A 49 0.05 -1.01 27.99
N VAL A 50 0.58 -1.45 26.86
CA VAL A 50 1.24 -0.59 25.87
C VAL A 50 0.50 -0.65 24.55
N VAL A 51 0.33 0.50 23.92
CA VAL A 51 -0.27 0.66 22.57
C VAL A 51 0.84 1.04 21.60
N ASP A 52 1.01 0.21 20.55
CA ASP A 52 1.95 0.50 19.46
C ASP A 52 1.33 1.51 18.50
N LEU A 53 1.83 2.74 18.53
CA LEU A 53 1.40 3.79 17.61
C LEU A 53 2.10 3.65 16.27
N PRO A 54 1.51 4.09 15.15
CA PRO A 54 2.17 4.12 13.86
C PRO A 54 3.51 4.83 13.90
N GLY A 55 4.48 4.38 13.09
CA GLY A 55 5.78 5.05 12.96
C GLY A 55 5.64 6.33 12.15
N ILE A 56 5.97 7.46 12.75
CA ILE A 56 5.84 8.80 12.16
C ILE A 56 7.13 9.59 12.30
N TYR A 57 7.30 10.60 11.45
CA TYR A 57 8.45 11.53 11.54
C TYR A 57 8.09 12.87 12.18
N SER A 58 6.81 13.22 12.14
CA SER A 58 6.30 14.45 12.73
C SER A 58 4.83 14.29 13.15
N LEU A 59 4.33 15.19 13.98
CA LEU A 59 2.90 15.27 14.37
C LEU A 59 2.11 16.20 13.43
N ARG A 60 2.48 16.29 12.16
CA ARG A 60 1.74 17.06 11.14
C ARG A 60 0.58 16.25 10.58
N PRO A 61 -0.59 16.84 10.29
CA PRO A 61 -1.77 16.09 9.82
C PRO A 61 -1.70 15.78 8.30
N TYR A 62 -0.55 15.30 7.80
CA TYR A 62 -0.41 14.95 6.38
C TYR A 62 -0.77 13.51 6.08
N THR A 63 -0.53 12.59 7.01
CA THR A 63 -0.81 11.16 6.84
C THR A 63 -1.82 10.70 7.88
N GLN A 64 -2.52 9.59 7.58
CA GLN A 64 -3.46 9.02 8.55
C GLN A 64 -2.74 8.53 9.82
N GLU A 65 -1.52 8.04 9.70
CA GLU A 65 -0.69 7.60 10.81
C GLU A 65 -0.33 8.75 11.75
N GLU A 66 -0.01 9.93 11.20
CA GLU A 66 0.29 11.13 12.00
C GLU A 66 -0.95 11.66 12.71
N ILE A 67 -2.11 11.66 12.04
CA ILE A 67 -3.39 12.04 12.61
C ILE A 67 -3.77 11.08 13.75
N VAL A 68 -3.69 9.78 13.52
CA VAL A 68 -4.02 8.75 14.52
C VAL A 68 -3.12 8.87 15.75
N THR A 69 -1.81 9.04 15.56
CA THR A 69 -0.86 9.19 16.68
C THR A 69 -1.14 10.44 17.48
N ARG A 70 -1.36 11.58 16.82
CA ARG A 70 -1.71 12.84 17.48
C ARG A 70 -3.02 12.72 18.27
N ASP A 71 -4.07 12.22 17.62
CA ASP A 71 -5.41 12.12 18.20
C ASP A 71 -5.45 11.11 19.35
N PHE A 72 -4.67 10.03 19.27
CA PHE A 72 -4.52 9.09 20.37
C PHE A 72 -3.91 9.79 21.61
N ILE A 73 -2.82 10.53 21.44
CA ILE A 73 -2.13 11.19 22.57
C ILE A 73 -3.01 12.30 23.16
N LEU A 74 -3.67 13.11 22.33
CA LEU A 74 -4.49 14.24 22.79
C LEU A 74 -5.83 13.81 23.41
N ASN A 75 -6.51 12.83 22.81
CA ASN A 75 -7.87 12.45 23.18
C ASN A 75 -7.90 11.30 24.20
N GLN A 76 -7.04 10.28 24.04
CA GLN A 76 -6.98 9.14 24.95
C GLN A 76 -6.12 9.42 26.19
N LYS A 77 -5.28 10.47 26.16
CA LYS A 77 -4.46 10.93 27.27
C LYS A 77 -3.76 9.77 27.98
N PRO A 78 -2.81 9.06 27.34
CA PRO A 78 -2.10 7.94 27.95
C PRO A 78 -1.38 8.38 29.22
N ASP A 79 -1.21 7.47 30.18
CA ASP A 79 -0.51 7.74 31.44
C ASP A 79 0.97 8.09 31.24
N GLY A 80 1.55 7.65 30.11
CA GLY A 80 2.92 7.98 29.72
C GLY A 80 3.23 7.62 28.28
N ILE A 81 4.27 8.24 27.73
CA ILE A 81 4.82 7.97 26.40
C ILE A 81 6.19 7.30 26.56
N ILE A 82 6.37 6.16 25.90
CA ILE A 82 7.68 5.56 25.65
C ILE A 82 8.09 5.97 24.25
N ASN A 83 8.96 6.97 24.14
CA ASN A 83 9.47 7.42 22.84
C ASN A 83 10.73 6.65 22.49
N ILE A 84 10.68 5.87 21.41
CA ILE A 84 11.83 5.09 20.92
C ILE A 84 12.56 5.84 19.81
N VAL A 85 13.88 5.96 19.98
CA VAL A 85 14.78 6.71 19.12
C VAL A 85 15.89 5.77 18.65
N ASP A 86 16.19 5.78 17.36
CA ASP A 86 17.36 5.10 16.79
C ASP A 86 18.62 5.92 17.10
N ALA A 87 19.49 5.35 17.93
CA ALA A 87 20.75 5.99 18.36
C ALA A 87 21.77 6.12 17.22
N THR A 88 21.63 5.36 16.13
CA THR A 88 22.52 5.45 14.95
C THR A 88 22.15 6.63 14.07
N ASN A 89 20.91 7.13 14.16
CA ASN A 89 20.33 8.25 13.40
C ASN A 89 19.66 9.28 14.31
N ILE A 90 20.37 9.65 15.37
CA ILE A 90 19.78 10.36 16.51
C ILE A 90 19.24 11.73 16.16
N GLU A 91 19.94 12.53 15.37
CA GLU A 91 19.57 13.90 15.00
C GLU A 91 18.17 13.96 14.42
N ARG A 92 17.88 13.07 13.48
CA ARG A 92 16.58 13.02 12.81
C ARG A 92 15.47 12.47 13.70
N ASN A 93 15.79 11.48 14.53
CA ASN A 93 14.80 10.86 15.41
C ASN A 93 14.38 11.81 16.54
N LEU A 94 15.27 12.67 17.04
CA LEU A 94 14.97 13.66 18.05
C LEU A 94 13.97 14.73 17.57
N TYR A 95 13.79 14.92 16.26
CA TYR A 95 12.81 15.87 15.74
C TYR A 95 11.37 15.55 16.17
N LEU A 96 10.97 14.28 16.14
CA LEU A 96 9.69 13.83 16.68
C LEU A 96 9.66 13.96 18.21
N THR A 97 10.77 13.65 18.88
CA THR A 97 10.91 13.76 20.33
C THR A 97 10.58 15.17 20.81
N LEU A 98 11.10 16.21 20.16
CA LEU A 98 10.80 17.60 20.53
C LEU A 98 9.31 17.93 20.41
N GLN A 99 8.64 17.45 19.37
CA GLN A 99 7.19 17.65 19.20
C GLN A 99 6.37 16.91 20.26
N LEU A 100 6.83 15.73 20.70
CA LEU A 100 6.21 15.00 21.80
C LEU A 100 6.40 15.70 23.15
N LEU A 101 7.55 16.36 23.37
CA LEU A 101 7.81 17.17 24.57
C LEU A 101 6.84 18.36 24.69
N GLU A 102 6.50 19.00 23.54
CA GLU A 102 5.53 20.09 23.49
C GLU A 102 4.12 19.67 23.97
N LEU A 103 3.78 18.36 23.90
CA LEU A 103 2.49 17.83 24.38
C LEU A 103 2.39 17.72 25.90
N ARG A 104 3.50 17.87 26.66
CA ARG A 104 3.53 17.83 28.13
C ARG A 104 2.89 16.58 28.73
N VAL A 105 3.09 15.42 28.13
CA VAL A 105 2.70 14.12 28.69
C VAL A 105 3.92 13.50 29.36
N PRO A 106 3.77 12.79 30.51
CA PRO A 106 4.88 12.04 31.12
C PRO A 106 5.59 11.16 30.09
N MET A 107 6.92 11.30 29.93
CA MET A 107 7.64 10.64 28.83
C MET A 107 9.01 10.12 29.27
N VAL A 108 9.39 8.96 28.68
CA VAL A 108 10.75 8.38 28.76
C VAL A 108 11.27 8.18 27.34
N LEU A 109 12.54 8.51 27.13
CA LEU A 109 13.24 8.25 25.87
C LEU A 109 13.94 6.90 25.93
N ALA A 110 13.58 5.97 25.06
CA ALA A 110 14.25 4.70 24.85
C ALA A 110 15.26 4.86 23.70
N LEU A 111 16.54 4.93 24.03
CA LEU A 111 17.62 5.09 23.05
C LEU A 111 18.04 3.71 22.55
N ASN A 112 17.49 3.30 21.42
CA ASN A 112 17.63 1.95 20.86
C ASN A 112 18.84 1.82 19.94
N MET A 113 19.23 0.57 19.62
CA MET A 113 20.40 0.21 18.79
C MET A 113 21.74 0.62 19.41
N MET A 114 21.81 0.70 20.75
CA MET A 114 23.04 1.04 21.45
C MET A 114 24.16 0.00 21.27
N ASP A 115 23.81 -1.22 20.95
CA ASP A 115 24.76 -2.25 20.56
C ASP A 115 25.45 -1.92 19.21
N GLU A 116 24.73 -1.37 18.25
CA GLU A 116 25.30 -0.91 16.98
C GLU A 116 26.22 0.32 17.19
N VAL A 117 25.79 1.28 18.01
CA VAL A 117 26.59 2.46 18.35
C VAL A 117 27.93 2.03 18.98
N ARG A 118 27.89 1.13 19.97
CA ARG A 118 29.12 0.60 20.65
C ARG A 118 29.98 -0.19 19.69
N ALA A 119 29.39 -1.04 18.83
CA ALA A 119 30.15 -1.84 17.85
C ALA A 119 30.89 -0.96 16.82
N ASN A 120 30.38 0.24 16.54
CA ASN A 120 30.99 1.21 15.62
C ASN A 120 31.89 2.25 16.33
N GLY A 121 32.22 2.03 17.59
CA GLY A 121 33.15 2.88 18.36
C GLY A 121 32.59 4.22 18.81
N GLY A 122 31.24 4.40 18.72
CA GLY A 122 30.57 5.58 19.23
C GLY A 122 30.17 5.45 20.70
N SER A 123 29.94 6.58 21.36
CA SER A 123 29.38 6.64 22.69
C SER A 123 28.38 7.78 22.84
N ILE A 124 27.38 7.59 23.69
CA ILE A 124 26.38 8.61 24.01
C ILE A 124 26.37 8.80 25.52
N ASP A 125 26.55 10.04 25.95
CA ASP A 125 26.44 10.44 27.34
C ASP A 125 24.94 10.62 27.71
N VAL A 126 24.37 9.54 28.23
CA VAL A 126 22.94 9.47 28.57
C VAL A 126 22.55 10.52 29.61
N GLN A 127 23.44 10.87 30.55
CA GLN A 127 23.17 11.85 31.62
C GLN A 127 23.08 13.27 31.03
N LYS A 128 24.03 13.65 30.19
CA LYS A 128 23.98 14.95 29.50
C LYS A 128 22.76 15.07 28.58
N MET A 129 22.44 14.00 27.86
CA MET A 129 21.25 13.99 27.00
C MET A 129 19.96 14.10 27.80
N SER A 130 19.84 13.37 28.91
CA SER A 130 18.69 13.47 29.82
C SER A 130 18.54 14.87 30.40
N ALA A 131 19.65 15.50 30.80
CA ALA A 131 19.65 16.87 31.30
C ALA A 131 19.23 17.88 30.23
N ALA A 132 19.71 17.74 29.00
CA ALA A 132 19.40 18.63 27.89
C ALA A 132 17.93 18.51 27.41
N LEU A 133 17.37 17.29 27.38
CA LEU A 133 16.00 17.05 26.98
C LEU A 133 14.98 17.21 28.12
N GLY A 134 15.44 17.22 29.36
CA GLY A 134 14.59 17.35 30.55
C GLY A 134 13.68 16.16 30.83
N ILE A 135 14.03 14.97 30.33
CA ILE A 135 13.34 13.69 30.49
C ILE A 135 14.33 12.55 30.75
N PRO A 136 13.93 11.46 31.41
CA PRO A 136 14.77 10.27 31.53
C PRO A 136 15.09 9.65 30.17
N VAL A 137 16.35 9.29 29.97
CA VAL A 137 16.86 8.61 28.79
C VAL A 137 17.41 7.25 29.20
N VAL A 138 16.94 6.16 28.56
CA VAL A 138 17.36 4.79 28.87
C VAL A 138 18.00 4.16 27.63
N PRO A 139 19.26 3.75 27.69
CA PRO A 139 19.93 3.08 26.58
C PRO A 139 19.46 1.62 26.50
N ILE A 140 18.99 1.20 25.31
CA ILE A 140 18.48 -0.15 25.10
C ILE A 140 19.04 -0.79 23.83
N SER A 141 18.95 -2.11 23.75
CA SER A 141 18.97 -2.88 22.50
C SER A 141 17.74 -3.79 22.51
N ALA A 142 16.67 -3.37 21.83
CA ALA A 142 15.41 -4.10 21.77
C ALA A 142 15.59 -5.50 21.18
N ALA A 143 16.49 -5.66 20.19
CA ALA A 143 16.78 -6.94 19.54
C ALA A 143 17.47 -7.94 20.48
N LYS A 144 18.30 -7.46 21.42
CA LYS A 144 19.02 -8.29 22.41
C LYS A 144 18.32 -8.35 23.77
N GLY A 145 17.28 -7.54 23.98
CA GLY A 145 16.58 -7.41 25.25
C GLY A 145 17.35 -6.64 26.33
N GLU A 146 18.45 -5.96 25.97
CA GLU A 146 19.26 -5.16 26.90
C GLU A 146 18.54 -3.87 27.29
N GLY A 147 18.53 -3.51 28.57
CA GLY A 147 17.98 -2.26 29.11
C GLY A 147 16.45 -2.20 29.18
N VAL A 148 15.72 -3.21 28.69
CA VAL A 148 14.24 -3.20 28.62
C VAL A 148 13.60 -3.15 30.02
N SER A 149 14.13 -3.88 30.99
CA SER A 149 13.61 -3.88 32.36
C SER A 149 13.82 -2.52 33.06
N GLU A 150 14.95 -1.86 32.80
CA GLU A 150 15.22 -0.51 33.29
C GLU A 150 14.27 0.50 32.66
N LEU A 151 13.99 0.39 31.36
CA LEU A 151 13.04 1.21 30.63
C LEU A 151 11.64 1.10 31.26
N ILE A 152 11.16 -0.11 31.54
CA ILE A 152 9.85 -0.31 32.21
C ILE A 152 9.83 0.36 33.58
N THR A 153 10.87 0.18 34.39
CA THR A 153 10.95 0.79 35.72
C THR A 153 10.92 2.31 35.67
N GLN A 154 11.66 2.92 34.74
CA GLN A 154 11.68 4.37 34.55
C GLN A 154 10.32 4.86 34.00
N ALA A 155 9.71 4.18 33.05
CA ALA A 155 8.40 4.54 32.51
C ALA A 155 7.31 4.53 33.61
N LEU A 156 7.31 3.51 34.44
CA LEU A 156 6.37 3.41 35.58
C LEU A 156 6.62 4.52 36.63
N THR A 157 7.86 4.85 36.93
CA THR A 157 8.24 5.91 37.85
C THR A 157 7.74 7.27 37.37
N VAL A 158 7.96 7.57 36.09
CA VAL A 158 7.54 8.83 35.45
C VAL A 158 6.01 8.93 35.39
N ALA A 159 5.34 7.84 35.00
CA ALA A 159 3.87 7.83 34.91
C ALA A 159 3.19 7.93 36.29
N ARG A 160 3.65 7.15 37.28
CA ARG A 160 3.11 7.20 38.65
C ARG A 160 3.35 8.55 39.31
N GLY A 161 4.52 9.14 39.11
CA GLY A 161 4.89 10.44 39.60
C GLY A 161 4.28 11.62 38.85
N LYS A 162 3.62 11.36 37.71
CA LYS A 162 3.13 12.37 36.74
C LYS A 162 4.21 13.41 36.41
N ILE A 163 5.43 12.93 36.20
CA ILE A 163 6.59 13.80 35.94
C ILE A 163 6.50 14.32 34.52
N LEU A 164 6.26 15.60 34.38
CA LEU A 164 6.15 16.25 33.07
C LEU A 164 7.56 16.61 32.51
N PRO A 165 7.72 16.68 31.20
CA PRO A 165 8.95 17.19 30.57
C PRO A 165 9.29 18.59 31.05
N LYS A 166 10.56 18.81 31.44
CA LYS A 166 11.03 20.10 31.95
C LYS A 166 11.36 21.09 30.82
N VAL A 167 11.86 20.58 29.71
CA VAL A 167 12.27 21.37 28.54
C VAL A 167 11.19 21.28 27.49
N THR A 168 10.54 22.38 27.18
CA THR A 168 9.53 22.51 26.13
C THR A 168 9.83 23.69 25.21
N ASP A 169 10.76 24.57 25.57
CA ASP A 169 11.26 25.66 24.78
C ASP A 169 12.58 25.29 24.12
N PHE A 170 12.61 25.38 22.81
CA PHE A 170 13.76 25.01 21.97
C PHE A 170 14.34 26.23 21.22
N CYS A 171 13.78 27.42 21.50
CA CYS A 171 14.25 28.65 20.87
C CYS A 171 15.55 29.14 21.53
N THR A 172 16.38 29.77 20.75
CA THR A 172 17.39 30.68 21.29
C THR A 172 16.73 31.98 21.67
N ASP A 173 17.08 32.51 22.82
CA ASP A 173 16.54 33.79 23.32
C ASP A 173 16.71 34.87 22.24
N ASP A 174 15.65 35.68 22.07
CA ASP A 174 15.61 36.82 21.15
C ASP A 174 15.58 36.51 19.62
N SER A 175 15.40 35.23 19.23
CA SER A 175 15.23 34.90 17.80
C SER A 175 13.86 35.34 17.26
N ALA A 176 13.78 35.61 15.94
CA ALA A 176 12.50 35.94 15.28
C ALA A 176 11.42 34.87 15.50
N VAL A 177 11.83 33.60 15.51
CA VAL A 177 10.94 32.46 15.80
C VAL A 177 10.45 32.49 17.24
N HIS A 178 11.33 32.82 18.21
CA HIS A 178 10.94 32.94 19.62
C HIS A 178 9.90 34.04 19.81
N ARG A 179 10.13 35.24 19.25
CA ARG A 179 9.17 36.36 19.33
C ARG A 179 7.81 36.00 18.72
N CYS A 180 7.80 35.38 17.54
CA CYS A 180 6.58 34.92 16.90
C CYS A 180 5.84 33.88 17.74
N LEU A 181 6.51 32.83 18.19
CA LEU A 181 5.90 31.80 19.06
C LEU A 181 5.35 32.41 20.35
N HIS A 182 6.08 33.32 20.99
CA HIS A 182 5.67 33.96 22.22
C HIS A 182 4.43 34.84 22.02
N ALA A 183 4.39 35.62 20.95
CA ALA A 183 3.22 36.43 20.60
C ALA A 183 1.97 35.56 20.34
N VAL A 184 2.15 34.47 19.58
CA VAL A 184 1.04 33.54 19.29
C VAL A 184 0.60 32.79 20.53
N ILE A 185 1.50 32.39 21.44
CA ILE A 185 1.16 31.78 22.72
C ILE A 185 0.25 32.71 23.54
N HIS A 186 0.58 33.97 23.64
CA HIS A 186 -0.26 34.95 24.34
C HIS A 186 -1.61 35.14 23.67
N LEU A 187 -1.64 35.21 22.36
CA LEU A 187 -2.85 35.36 21.56
C LEU A 187 -3.87 34.21 21.78
N ILE A 188 -3.39 32.97 21.89
CA ILE A 188 -4.27 31.79 21.92
C ILE A 188 -4.41 31.13 23.29
N SER A 189 -3.84 31.73 24.35
CA SER A 189 -3.79 31.14 25.69
C SER A 189 -5.15 30.65 26.18
N ASP A 190 -6.16 31.52 26.15
CA ASP A 190 -7.52 31.24 26.65
C ASP A 190 -8.23 30.18 25.79
N HIS A 191 -7.96 30.20 24.49
CA HIS A 191 -8.51 29.23 23.53
C HIS A 191 -7.91 27.82 23.71
N ALA A 192 -6.61 27.73 23.95
CA ALA A 192 -5.90 26.48 24.16
C ALA A 192 -6.28 25.85 25.52
N GLU A 193 -6.44 26.64 26.60
CA GLU A 193 -6.93 26.19 27.89
C GLU A 193 -8.33 25.61 27.79
N ARG A 194 -9.23 26.25 27.03
CA ARG A 194 -10.60 25.77 26.78
C ARG A 194 -10.61 24.40 26.10
N LEU A 195 -9.67 24.15 25.18
CA LEU A 195 -9.53 22.87 24.52
C LEU A 195 -8.77 21.81 25.34
N GLY A 196 -8.10 22.23 26.42
CA GLY A 196 -7.28 21.36 27.25
C GLY A 196 -6.06 20.80 26.53
N VAL A 197 -5.51 21.57 25.56
CA VAL A 197 -4.31 21.24 24.78
C VAL A 197 -3.19 22.22 25.16
N PRO A 198 -1.92 21.75 25.26
CA PRO A 198 -0.81 22.64 25.61
C PRO A 198 -0.67 23.82 24.66
N THR A 199 -0.62 25.02 25.17
CA THR A 199 -0.65 26.28 24.38
C THR A 199 0.51 26.36 23.39
N ARG A 200 1.72 25.95 23.82
CA ARG A 200 2.89 25.98 22.95
C ARG A 200 2.76 25.03 21.75
N PHE A 201 2.23 23.83 21.98
CA PHE A 201 1.93 22.89 20.88
C PHE A 201 0.91 23.50 19.91
N CYS A 202 -0.16 24.12 20.44
CA CYS A 202 -1.14 24.83 19.61
C CYS A 202 -0.50 25.95 18.78
N ALA A 203 0.33 26.78 19.40
CA ALA A 203 1.02 27.89 18.73
C ALA A 203 1.92 27.39 17.61
N ALA A 204 2.77 26.41 17.87
CA ALA A 204 3.63 25.81 16.86
C ALA A 204 2.82 25.23 15.69
N LYS A 205 1.69 24.56 15.96
CA LYS A 205 0.83 23.98 14.92
C LYS A 205 0.06 25.03 14.12
N LEU A 206 -0.38 26.12 14.71
CA LEU A 206 -0.99 27.24 13.99
C LEU A 206 0.00 27.90 13.03
N ILE A 207 1.21 28.15 13.51
CA ILE A 207 2.28 28.72 12.64
C ILE A 207 2.60 27.75 11.49
N GLU A 208 2.63 26.43 11.73
CA GLU A 208 2.82 25.43 10.68
C GLU A 208 1.67 25.34 9.67
N GLY A 209 0.51 25.99 9.92
CA GLY A 209 -0.67 26.00 9.03
C GLY A 209 -1.62 24.85 9.28
N GLY A 210 -2.01 24.61 10.51
CA GLY A 210 -2.95 23.54 10.91
C GLY A 210 -4.42 23.93 10.79
N ASP A 211 -5.02 23.82 9.60
CA ASP A 211 -6.43 24.19 9.30
C ASP A 211 -7.47 23.57 10.26
N THR A 212 -7.23 22.36 10.76
CA THR A 212 -8.13 21.69 11.71
C THR A 212 -8.08 22.33 13.08
N LEU A 213 -6.90 22.62 13.58
CA LEU A 213 -6.73 23.21 14.92
C LEU A 213 -7.20 24.66 14.98
N GLU A 214 -7.05 25.41 13.89
CA GLU A 214 -7.57 26.77 13.75
C GLU A 214 -9.10 26.81 13.92
N LYS A 215 -9.80 25.86 13.31
CA LYS A 215 -11.25 25.72 13.45
C LYS A 215 -11.67 25.34 14.87
N ASP A 216 -10.93 24.46 15.52
CA ASP A 216 -11.23 23.99 16.87
C ASP A 216 -10.98 25.11 17.91
N LEU A 217 -9.97 25.94 17.71
CA LEU A 217 -9.66 27.09 18.56
C LEU A 217 -10.69 28.20 18.43
N ARG A 218 -11.42 28.30 17.31
CA ARG A 218 -12.45 29.32 17.04
C ARG A 218 -11.91 30.75 17.16
N LEU A 219 -10.78 31.02 16.52
CA LEU A 219 -10.19 32.36 16.45
C LEU A 219 -11.11 33.33 15.72
N ASP A 220 -11.21 34.55 16.18
CA ASP A 220 -11.91 35.61 15.48
C ASP A 220 -11.07 36.16 14.29
N GLU A 221 -11.65 37.02 13.44
CA GLU A 221 -10.94 37.53 12.26
C GLU A 221 -9.76 38.42 12.64
N ASN A 222 -9.85 39.19 13.72
CA ASN A 222 -8.75 40.05 14.19
C ASN A 222 -7.58 39.20 14.72
N GLU A 223 -7.90 38.12 15.45
CA GLU A 223 -6.90 37.17 15.94
C GLU A 223 -6.17 36.46 14.79
N LYS A 224 -6.89 36.10 13.73
CA LYS A 224 -6.29 35.50 12.53
C LYS A 224 -5.39 36.49 11.77
N GLU A 225 -5.81 37.74 11.64
CA GLU A 225 -4.98 38.78 11.03
C GLU A 225 -3.71 39.01 11.84
N LEU A 226 -3.81 39.06 13.17
CA LEU A 226 -2.65 39.24 14.06
C LEU A 226 -1.71 38.02 14.00
N LEU A 227 -2.27 36.79 13.97
CA LEU A 227 -1.50 35.57 13.79
C LEU A 227 -0.70 35.62 12.47
N GLU A 228 -1.35 35.94 11.35
CA GLU A 228 -0.70 35.99 10.05
C GLU A 228 0.34 37.14 10.00
N HIS A 229 0.07 38.28 10.64
CA HIS A 229 1.04 39.36 10.75
C HIS A 229 2.32 38.91 11.48
N CYS A 230 2.20 38.23 12.62
CA CYS A 230 3.37 37.70 13.34
C CYS A 230 4.16 36.68 12.51
N ILE A 231 3.45 35.83 11.74
CA ILE A 231 4.09 34.84 10.85
C ILE A 231 4.84 35.53 9.72
N VAL A 232 4.20 36.48 9.02
CA VAL A 232 4.83 37.22 7.91
C VAL A 232 6.05 38.01 8.38
N GLN A 233 5.98 38.60 9.58
CA GLN A 233 7.12 39.28 10.19
C GLN A 233 8.28 38.29 10.41
N MET A 234 8.03 37.13 10.97
CA MET A 234 9.03 36.07 11.18
C MET A 234 9.63 35.59 9.86
N GLU A 235 8.80 35.35 8.81
CA GLU A 235 9.25 34.95 7.49
C GLU A 235 10.17 36.00 6.85
N ASN A 236 9.83 37.30 6.99
CA ASN A 236 10.64 38.37 6.47
C ASN A 236 12.00 38.53 7.19
N GLU A 237 12.00 38.38 8.52
CA GLU A 237 13.22 38.49 9.33
C GLU A 237 14.17 37.29 9.13
N THR A 238 13.62 36.07 8.99
CA THR A 238 14.43 34.86 8.82
C THR A 238 14.80 34.58 7.36
N GLY A 239 14.06 35.12 6.39
CA GLY A 239 14.17 34.74 4.98
C GLY A 239 13.72 33.32 4.65
N LEU A 240 13.09 32.63 5.59
CA LEU A 240 12.58 31.26 5.48
C LEU A 240 11.05 31.25 5.53
N ASP A 241 10.43 30.28 4.87
CA ASP A 241 9.00 30.06 5.09
C ASP A 241 8.74 29.56 6.51
N ARG A 242 7.50 29.74 7.01
CA ARG A 242 7.08 29.40 8.38
C ARG A 242 7.45 27.98 8.80
N ASN A 243 7.39 27.03 7.88
CA ASN A 243 7.73 25.62 8.16
C ASN A 243 9.24 25.42 8.26
N ALA A 244 10.00 26.05 7.36
CA ALA A 244 11.45 26.00 7.38
C ALA A 244 12.02 26.69 8.63
N ALA A 245 11.47 27.84 9.02
CA ALA A 245 11.90 28.56 10.22
C ALA A 245 11.73 27.76 11.51
N LEU A 246 10.56 27.11 11.70
CA LEU A 246 10.32 26.22 12.85
C LEU A 246 11.17 24.95 12.81
N ALA A 247 11.42 24.41 11.63
CA ALA A 247 12.29 23.24 11.47
C ALA A 247 13.75 23.59 11.81
N ASP A 248 14.24 24.72 11.32
CA ASP A 248 15.59 25.24 11.59
C ASP A 248 15.82 25.44 13.09
N MET A 249 14.88 26.08 13.78
CA MET A 249 14.90 26.21 15.25
C MET A 249 15.06 24.85 15.95
N ARG A 250 14.23 23.85 15.59
CA ARG A 250 14.30 22.52 16.21
C ARG A 250 15.61 21.81 15.89
N TYR A 251 16.10 21.89 14.65
CA TYR A 251 17.38 21.28 14.29
C TYR A 251 18.56 21.95 14.97
N THR A 252 18.58 23.28 15.11
CA THR A 252 19.62 24.01 15.88
C THR A 252 19.69 23.51 17.34
N PHE A 253 18.53 23.32 17.99
CA PHE A 253 18.47 22.75 19.32
C PHE A 253 19.00 21.31 19.36
N ILE A 254 18.57 20.46 18.40
CA ILE A 254 19.02 19.06 18.29
C ILE A 254 20.54 18.99 18.09
N GLU A 255 21.11 19.81 17.22
CA GLU A 255 22.54 19.89 17.00
C GLU A 255 23.30 20.23 18.29
N GLY A 256 22.78 21.15 19.08
CA GLY A 256 23.33 21.48 20.39
C GLY A 256 23.31 20.29 21.36
N VAL A 257 22.19 19.57 21.43
CA VAL A 257 22.06 18.35 22.28
C VAL A 257 23.02 17.26 21.82
N VAL A 258 23.11 17.01 20.52
CA VAL A 258 23.96 15.98 19.93
C VAL A 258 25.45 16.33 20.12
N ALA A 259 25.84 17.57 19.85
CA ALA A 259 27.21 18.03 20.04
C ALA A 259 27.70 17.89 21.50
N ALA A 260 26.79 18.10 22.47
CA ALA A 260 27.13 17.98 23.92
C ALA A 260 27.15 16.54 24.44
N SER A 261 26.39 15.61 23.82
CA SER A 261 26.13 14.27 24.39
C SER A 261 26.61 13.11 23.53
N VAL A 262 26.84 13.29 22.23
CA VAL A 262 27.15 12.21 21.31
C VAL A 262 28.59 12.32 20.81
N THR A 263 29.39 11.27 21.05
CA THR A 263 30.67 11.09 20.36
C THR A 263 30.38 10.29 19.09
N LYS A 264 30.54 10.96 17.90
CA LYS A 264 30.16 10.37 16.60
C LYS A 264 30.88 9.06 16.36
N CYS A 265 30.14 8.07 15.92
CA CYS A 265 30.66 6.80 15.42
C CYS A 265 31.47 7.03 14.13
N HIS A 266 32.43 6.15 13.86
CA HIS A 266 32.90 5.97 12.50
C HIS A 266 31.72 5.45 11.66
N GLU A 267 31.59 5.93 10.42
CA GLU A 267 30.55 5.43 9.51
C GLU A 267 30.56 3.89 9.52
N SER A 268 29.43 3.28 9.80
CA SER A 268 29.34 1.83 9.84
C SER A 268 29.71 1.26 8.46
N ARG A 269 30.46 0.16 8.41
CA ARG A 269 30.79 -0.51 7.14
C ARG A 269 29.55 -0.88 6.34
N GLU A 270 28.44 -1.12 7.02
CA GLU A 270 27.13 -1.39 6.40
C GLU A 270 26.54 -0.15 5.75
N HIS A 271 26.63 1.01 6.42
CA HIS A 271 26.20 2.28 5.84
C HIS A 271 27.04 2.63 4.61
N ALA A 272 28.36 2.54 4.68
CA ALA A 272 29.25 2.79 3.54
C ALA A 272 28.98 1.85 2.36
N ARG A 273 28.64 0.57 2.63
CA ARG A 273 28.19 -0.37 1.58
C ARG A 273 26.84 0.04 1.00
N SER A 274 25.87 0.40 1.84
CA SER A 274 24.54 0.85 1.39
C SER A 274 24.66 2.08 0.49
N VAL A 275 25.46 3.07 0.86
CA VAL A 275 25.72 4.26 0.04
C VAL A 275 26.31 3.91 -1.33
N ARG A 276 27.26 2.97 -1.40
CA ARG A 276 27.81 2.52 -2.70
C ARG A 276 26.77 1.82 -3.57
N PHE A 277 25.93 0.97 -3.00
CA PHE A 277 24.83 0.36 -3.73
C PHE A 277 23.82 1.41 -4.19
N ASP A 278 23.51 2.39 -3.34
CA ASP A 278 22.58 3.47 -3.67
C ASP A 278 23.07 4.35 -4.81
N GLN A 279 24.38 4.58 -4.96
CA GLN A 279 24.93 5.29 -6.13
C GLN A 279 24.57 4.64 -7.46
N ILE A 280 24.42 3.31 -7.50
CA ILE A 280 24.01 2.56 -8.70
C ILE A 280 22.48 2.51 -8.77
N LEU A 281 21.81 2.15 -7.68
CA LEU A 281 20.37 1.86 -7.66
C LEU A 281 19.50 3.13 -7.70
N THR A 282 20.01 4.28 -7.26
CA THR A 282 19.31 5.58 -7.29
C THR A 282 19.98 6.60 -8.21
N GLY A 283 21.04 6.21 -8.92
CA GLY A 283 21.79 7.05 -9.81
C GLY A 283 20.91 7.60 -10.96
N ARG A 284 21.16 8.85 -11.39
CA ARG A 284 20.34 9.56 -12.39
C ARG A 284 20.10 8.76 -13.69
N TYR A 285 21.09 7.99 -14.16
CA TYR A 285 21.04 7.24 -15.41
C TYR A 285 20.90 5.73 -15.20
N THR A 286 21.31 5.22 -14.03
CA THR A 286 21.36 3.78 -13.74
C THR A 286 20.09 3.28 -13.05
N ALA A 287 19.37 4.13 -12.34
CA ALA A 287 18.21 3.75 -11.53
C ALA A 287 17.11 3.05 -12.34
N ILE A 288 16.68 3.66 -13.45
CA ILE A 288 15.59 3.11 -14.29
C ILE A 288 16.00 1.81 -14.98
N PRO A 289 17.17 1.72 -15.66
CA PRO A 289 17.62 0.44 -16.24
C PRO A 289 17.78 -0.69 -15.21
N THR A 290 18.38 -0.41 -14.07
CA THR A 290 18.54 -1.40 -12.99
C THR A 290 17.18 -1.85 -12.45
N PHE A 291 16.27 -0.90 -12.24
CA PHE A 291 14.91 -1.19 -11.84
C PHE A 291 14.20 -2.12 -12.85
N LEU A 292 14.25 -1.81 -14.13
CA LEU A 292 13.65 -2.64 -15.17
C LEU A 292 14.28 -4.05 -15.22
N ALA A 293 15.61 -4.15 -15.05
CA ALA A 293 16.31 -5.42 -15.01
C ALA A 293 15.89 -6.29 -13.80
N VAL A 294 15.81 -5.71 -12.61
CA VAL A 294 15.38 -6.42 -11.38
C VAL A 294 13.92 -6.87 -11.50
N MET A 295 13.03 -6.01 -12.00
CA MET A 295 11.62 -6.36 -12.19
C MET A 295 11.45 -7.42 -13.28
N PHE A 296 12.17 -7.31 -14.40
CA PHE A 296 12.18 -8.34 -15.43
C PHE A 296 12.62 -9.69 -14.88
N LEU A 297 13.72 -9.72 -14.11
CA LEU A 297 14.22 -10.94 -13.48
C LEU A 297 13.19 -11.55 -12.53
N THR A 298 12.56 -10.71 -11.69
CA THR A 298 11.51 -11.13 -10.75
C THR A 298 10.33 -11.77 -11.48
N PHE A 299 9.82 -11.11 -12.51
CA PHE A 299 8.70 -11.64 -13.30
C PHE A 299 9.08 -12.86 -14.11
N TYR A 300 10.27 -12.90 -14.70
CA TYR A 300 10.77 -14.05 -15.44
C TYR A 300 10.87 -15.30 -14.55
N LEU A 301 11.46 -15.17 -13.37
CA LEU A 301 11.55 -16.26 -12.41
C LEU A 301 10.17 -16.71 -11.90
N THR A 302 9.27 -15.77 -11.66
CA THR A 302 7.91 -16.05 -11.18
C THR A 302 7.07 -16.77 -12.24
N PHE A 303 7.00 -16.23 -13.47
CA PHE A 303 6.05 -16.70 -14.47
C PHE A 303 6.61 -17.77 -15.42
N HIS A 304 7.93 -17.92 -15.56
CA HIS A 304 8.51 -18.89 -16.50
C HIS A 304 9.32 -20.00 -15.83
N VAL A 305 9.98 -19.72 -14.70
CA VAL A 305 10.93 -20.69 -14.14
C VAL A 305 10.33 -21.43 -12.94
N ILE A 306 10.00 -20.73 -11.87
CA ILE A 306 9.62 -21.34 -10.58
C ILE A 306 8.10 -21.49 -10.50
N GLY A 307 7.36 -20.37 -10.63
CA GLY A 307 5.93 -20.36 -10.42
C GLY A 307 5.19 -21.22 -11.45
N GLN A 308 5.59 -21.16 -12.74
CA GLN A 308 4.97 -21.98 -13.79
C GLN A 308 5.19 -23.48 -13.53
N ARG A 309 6.41 -23.90 -13.25
CA ARG A 309 6.69 -25.34 -12.99
C ARG A 309 5.93 -25.89 -11.79
N LEU A 310 5.82 -25.10 -10.71
CA LEU A 310 5.04 -25.48 -9.56
C LEU A 310 3.53 -25.53 -9.87
N SER A 311 3.08 -24.60 -10.71
CA SER A 311 1.70 -24.54 -11.22
C SER A 311 1.37 -25.76 -12.06
N ASP A 312 2.24 -26.13 -13.01
CA ASP A 312 2.07 -27.32 -13.87
C ASP A 312 2.05 -28.61 -13.05
N LEU A 313 2.91 -28.71 -12.02
CA LEU A 313 2.91 -29.85 -11.11
C LEU A 313 1.60 -29.96 -10.32
N LEU A 314 1.08 -28.84 -9.85
CA LEU A 314 -0.20 -28.79 -9.13
C LEU A 314 -1.37 -29.10 -10.06
N ALA A 315 -1.32 -28.63 -11.32
CA ALA A 315 -2.32 -28.94 -12.35
C ALA A 315 -2.43 -30.44 -12.59
N VAL A 316 -1.30 -31.12 -12.80
CA VAL A 316 -1.27 -32.61 -12.94
C VAL A 316 -1.91 -33.31 -11.73
N GLY A 317 -1.65 -32.79 -10.51
CA GLY A 317 -2.29 -33.34 -9.29
C GLY A 317 -3.80 -33.14 -9.25
N ILE A 318 -4.27 -31.95 -9.64
CA ILE A 318 -5.70 -31.62 -9.71
C ILE A 318 -6.39 -32.43 -10.80
N ASP A 319 -5.78 -32.57 -11.98
CA ASP A 319 -6.32 -33.34 -13.10
C ASP A 319 -6.44 -34.84 -12.73
N ALA A 320 -5.42 -35.39 -12.06
CA ALA A 320 -5.44 -36.76 -11.56
C ALA A 320 -6.58 -36.97 -10.54
N LEU A 321 -6.76 -36.02 -9.62
CA LEU A 321 -7.85 -36.05 -8.63
C LEU A 321 -9.21 -35.93 -9.32
N THR A 322 -9.34 -35.06 -10.30
CA THR A 322 -10.57 -34.88 -11.09
C THR A 322 -10.92 -36.17 -11.84
N ALA A 323 -9.95 -36.79 -12.51
CA ALA A 323 -10.16 -38.07 -13.22
C ALA A 323 -10.55 -39.20 -12.28
N LEU A 324 -9.98 -39.23 -11.06
CA LEU A 324 -10.36 -40.25 -10.05
C LEU A 324 -11.82 -40.06 -9.58
N VAL A 325 -12.22 -38.82 -9.31
CA VAL A 325 -13.59 -38.48 -8.91
C VAL A 325 -14.56 -38.70 -10.05
N ASP A 326 -14.23 -38.34 -11.28
CA ASP A 326 -15.01 -38.55 -12.49
C ASP A 326 -15.29 -40.07 -12.68
N GLY A 327 -14.25 -40.89 -12.60
CA GLY A 327 -14.36 -42.34 -12.68
C GLY A 327 -15.23 -42.93 -11.58
N ALA A 328 -15.12 -42.45 -10.35
CA ALA A 328 -15.92 -42.88 -9.21
C ALA A 328 -17.40 -42.51 -9.39
N LEU A 329 -17.70 -41.28 -9.81
CA LEU A 329 -19.07 -40.81 -10.05
C LEU A 329 -19.73 -41.54 -11.21
N THR A 330 -18.97 -41.81 -12.28
CA THR A 330 -19.43 -42.61 -13.42
C THR A 330 -19.72 -44.06 -13.02
N ALA A 331 -18.83 -44.67 -12.24
CA ALA A 331 -19.05 -46.05 -11.71
C ALA A 331 -20.26 -46.13 -10.78
N TYR A 332 -20.55 -45.10 -10.01
CA TYR A 332 -21.72 -45.01 -9.14
C TYR A 332 -23.01 -44.75 -9.92
N GLY A 333 -22.95 -44.27 -11.15
CA GLY A 333 -24.11 -43.98 -12.00
C GLY A 333 -24.94 -42.78 -11.54
N ILE A 334 -24.28 -41.73 -11.04
CA ILE A 334 -24.94 -40.52 -10.55
C ILE A 334 -25.65 -39.75 -11.69
N ASN A 335 -26.67 -38.96 -11.34
CA ASN A 335 -27.40 -38.13 -12.32
C ASN A 335 -26.42 -37.25 -13.13
N PRO A 336 -26.53 -37.24 -14.49
CA PRO A 336 -25.61 -36.49 -15.35
C PRO A 336 -25.48 -35.00 -15.01
N VAL A 337 -26.56 -34.38 -14.54
CA VAL A 337 -26.50 -32.93 -14.11
C VAL A 337 -25.66 -32.75 -12.86
N VAL A 338 -25.78 -33.66 -11.88
CA VAL A 338 -24.98 -33.61 -10.65
C VAL A 338 -23.52 -33.94 -10.97
N HIS A 339 -23.27 -34.88 -11.91
CA HIS A 339 -21.95 -35.21 -12.38
C HIS A 339 -21.27 -33.98 -13.02
N SER A 340 -21.93 -33.29 -13.96
CA SER A 340 -21.43 -32.06 -14.58
C SER A 340 -21.24 -30.92 -13.54
N LEU A 341 -22.14 -30.78 -12.58
CA LEU A 341 -21.96 -29.81 -11.49
C LEU A 341 -20.65 -30.03 -10.72
N ILE A 342 -20.36 -31.30 -10.41
CA ILE A 342 -19.16 -31.65 -9.63
C ILE A 342 -17.91 -31.48 -10.48
N ILE A 343 -17.87 -32.04 -11.70
CA ILE A 343 -16.69 -32.05 -12.54
C ILE A 343 -16.48 -30.66 -13.19
N ASP A 344 -17.47 -30.18 -13.95
CA ASP A 344 -17.33 -28.95 -14.76
C ASP A 344 -17.56 -27.69 -13.93
N GLY A 345 -18.46 -27.74 -12.92
CA GLY A 345 -18.74 -26.58 -12.05
C GLY A 345 -17.71 -26.43 -10.93
N ILE A 346 -17.47 -27.50 -10.14
CA ILE A 346 -16.65 -27.42 -8.93
C ILE A 346 -15.16 -27.68 -9.25
N PHE A 347 -14.84 -28.87 -9.78
CA PHE A 347 -13.44 -29.23 -10.01
C PHE A 347 -12.77 -28.36 -11.06
N ALA A 348 -13.40 -28.10 -12.21
CA ALA A 348 -12.86 -27.22 -13.22
C ALA A 348 -12.73 -25.78 -12.70
N GLY A 349 -13.77 -25.26 -12.01
CA GLY A 349 -13.77 -23.89 -11.48
C GLY A 349 -12.78 -23.66 -10.35
N VAL A 350 -12.77 -24.52 -9.32
CA VAL A 350 -11.85 -24.41 -8.19
C VAL A 350 -10.43 -24.78 -8.61
N GLY A 351 -10.29 -25.83 -9.44
CA GLY A 351 -9.01 -26.30 -9.95
C GLY A 351 -8.25 -25.22 -10.70
N SER A 352 -8.93 -24.51 -11.63
CA SER A 352 -8.31 -23.41 -12.37
C SER A 352 -7.74 -22.33 -11.46
N VAL A 353 -8.39 -22.03 -10.35
CA VAL A 353 -7.93 -21.03 -9.38
C VAL A 353 -6.76 -21.53 -8.54
N LEU A 354 -6.81 -22.81 -8.12
CA LEU A 354 -5.74 -23.41 -7.32
C LEU A 354 -4.43 -23.49 -8.11
N VAL A 355 -4.49 -23.76 -9.40
CA VAL A 355 -3.31 -23.79 -10.29
C VAL A 355 -2.54 -22.47 -10.27
N PHE A 356 -3.18 -21.32 -10.04
CA PHE A 356 -2.51 -20.02 -9.92
C PHE A 356 -1.86 -19.74 -8.56
N LEU A 357 -2.20 -20.51 -7.52
CA LEU A 357 -1.67 -20.30 -6.17
C LEU A 357 -0.12 -20.33 -6.12
N PRO A 358 0.58 -21.31 -6.73
CA PRO A 358 2.04 -21.33 -6.71
C PRO A 358 2.68 -20.10 -7.36
N ILE A 359 2.10 -19.61 -8.45
CA ILE A 359 2.57 -18.40 -9.14
C ILE A 359 2.45 -17.20 -8.20
N ILE A 360 1.31 -17.05 -7.53
CA ILE A 360 1.05 -15.94 -6.60
C ILE A 360 1.99 -16.01 -5.39
N VAL A 361 2.19 -17.19 -4.81
CA VAL A 361 3.11 -17.39 -3.68
C VAL A 361 4.55 -17.06 -4.08
N THR A 362 4.98 -17.49 -5.27
CA THR A 362 6.33 -17.20 -5.81
C THR A 362 6.50 -15.69 -6.07
N LEU A 363 5.48 -15.03 -6.59
CA LEU A 363 5.50 -13.57 -6.77
C LEU A 363 5.67 -12.84 -5.43
N PHE A 364 4.86 -13.21 -4.42
CA PHE A 364 4.99 -12.62 -3.09
C PHE A 364 6.32 -12.93 -2.42
N PHE A 365 6.90 -14.09 -2.67
CA PHE A 365 8.23 -14.44 -2.18
C PHE A 365 9.28 -13.43 -2.68
N PHE A 366 9.35 -13.18 -3.98
CA PHE A 366 10.29 -12.21 -4.52
C PHE A 366 9.98 -10.77 -4.08
N LEU A 367 8.71 -10.39 -4.06
CA LEU A 367 8.32 -9.05 -3.59
C LEU A 367 8.67 -8.82 -2.13
N SER A 368 8.48 -9.84 -1.27
CA SER A 368 8.88 -9.76 0.15
C SER A 368 10.40 -9.58 0.30
N ILE A 369 11.19 -10.28 -0.51
CA ILE A 369 12.65 -10.09 -0.51
C ILE A 369 13.01 -8.66 -0.93
N LEU A 370 12.39 -8.13 -1.98
CA LEU A 370 12.65 -6.77 -2.44
C LEU A 370 12.20 -5.71 -1.42
N GLU A 371 11.12 -5.96 -0.69
CA GLU A 371 10.62 -5.10 0.37
C GLU A 371 11.53 -5.13 1.59
N ASP A 372 11.83 -6.32 2.13
CA ASP A 372 12.65 -6.50 3.33
C ASP A 372 14.09 -6.03 3.14
N THR A 373 14.65 -6.19 1.93
CA THR A 373 15.98 -5.64 1.59
C THR A 373 15.99 -4.12 1.51
N GLY A 374 14.83 -3.45 1.51
CA GLY A 374 14.72 -2.00 1.36
C GLY A 374 14.83 -1.51 -0.10
N TYR A 375 14.86 -2.42 -1.09
CA TYR A 375 14.93 -2.04 -2.51
C TYR A 375 13.69 -1.29 -2.97
N MET A 376 12.48 -1.70 -2.50
CA MET A 376 11.23 -1.04 -2.87
C MET A 376 11.16 0.43 -2.41
N ALA A 377 11.82 0.78 -1.31
CA ALA A 377 11.95 2.16 -0.86
C ALA A 377 12.76 3.01 -1.86
N ARG A 378 13.83 2.45 -2.45
CA ARG A 378 14.64 3.11 -3.49
C ARG A 378 13.86 3.31 -4.76
N VAL A 379 13.10 2.29 -5.18
CA VAL A 379 12.20 2.40 -6.33
C VAL A 379 11.18 3.51 -6.13
N ALA A 380 10.54 3.57 -4.97
CA ALA A 380 9.59 4.61 -4.63
C ALA A 380 10.23 6.00 -4.64
N PHE A 381 11.47 6.14 -4.14
CA PHE A 381 12.24 7.38 -4.16
C PHE A 381 12.54 7.85 -5.60
N VAL A 382 13.05 6.96 -6.46
CA VAL A 382 13.38 7.28 -7.86
C VAL A 382 12.12 7.67 -8.65
N MET A 383 11.03 6.96 -8.42
CA MET A 383 9.77 7.15 -9.14
C MET A 383 8.91 8.29 -8.59
N ASP A 384 9.27 8.89 -7.46
CA ASP A 384 8.49 9.98 -6.86
C ASP A 384 8.37 11.20 -7.78
N LYS A 385 9.49 11.61 -8.39
CA LYS A 385 9.51 12.77 -9.30
C LYS A 385 8.60 12.63 -10.54
N PRO A 386 8.62 11.50 -11.30
CA PRO A 386 7.69 11.33 -12.42
C PRO A 386 6.24 11.12 -11.97
N LEU A 387 5.99 10.40 -10.86
CA LEU A 387 4.64 10.14 -10.37
C LEU A 387 3.95 11.41 -9.85
N ARG A 388 4.67 12.32 -9.21
CA ARG A 388 4.13 13.62 -8.79
C ARG A 388 3.61 14.45 -9.94
N ARG A 389 4.19 14.34 -11.14
CA ARG A 389 3.70 15.07 -12.33
C ARG A 389 2.30 14.60 -12.75
N ILE A 390 1.94 13.36 -12.46
CA ILE A 390 0.61 12.82 -12.72
C ILE A 390 -0.30 12.82 -11.49
N GLY A 391 0.16 13.45 -10.38
CA GLY A 391 -0.62 13.62 -9.17
C GLY A 391 -0.59 12.46 -8.18
N LEU A 392 0.42 11.57 -8.26
CA LEU A 392 0.62 10.44 -7.35
C LEU A 392 1.91 10.60 -6.53
N SER A 393 1.96 10.00 -5.35
CA SER A 393 3.19 9.87 -4.57
C SER A 393 4.07 8.71 -5.05
N GLY A 394 5.37 8.75 -4.77
CA GLY A 394 6.31 7.69 -5.16
C GLY A 394 5.94 6.29 -4.67
N ARG A 395 5.26 6.19 -3.52
CA ARG A 395 4.80 4.89 -2.99
C ARG A 395 3.77 4.20 -3.87
N SER A 396 3.03 4.94 -4.71
CA SER A 396 2.05 4.38 -5.62
C SER A 396 2.65 3.48 -6.71
N ILE A 397 3.99 3.58 -6.96
CA ILE A 397 4.65 2.73 -7.95
C ILE A 397 4.59 1.25 -7.59
N VAL A 398 4.71 0.91 -6.29
CA VAL A 398 4.77 -0.47 -5.83
C VAL A 398 3.47 -1.23 -6.17
N PRO A 399 2.27 -0.75 -5.79
CA PRO A 399 1.02 -1.35 -6.24
C PRO A 399 0.87 -1.43 -7.77
N LEU A 400 1.24 -0.36 -8.49
CA LEU A 400 1.12 -0.34 -9.96
C LEU A 400 2.00 -1.41 -10.61
N LEU A 401 3.22 -1.64 -10.11
CA LEU A 401 4.12 -2.68 -10.60
C LEU A 401 3.57 -4.09 -10.32
N ILE A 402 3.08 -4.32 -9.09
CA ILE A 402 2.44 -5.59 -8.74
C ILE A 402 1.25 -5.86 -9.69
N GLY A 403 0.58 -4.80 -10.16
CA GLY A 403 -0.53 -4.85 -11.11
C GLY A 403 -0.20 -5.53 -12.44
N PHE A 404 1.05 -5.49 -12.89
CA PHE A 404 1.51 -6.26 -14.05
C PHE A 404 1.53 -7.78 -13.81
N GLY A 405 1.64 -8.20 -12.57
CA GLY A 405 1.49 -9.60 -12.21
C GLY A 405 0.03 -9.97 -11.97
N CYS A 406 -0.61 -9.34 -10.98
CA CYS A 406 -2.01 -9.58 -10.60
C CYS A 406 -2.62 -8.35 -9.93
N SER A 407 -3.84 -7.97 -10.36
CA SER A 407 -4.54 -6.80 -9.80
C SER A 407 -4.98 -7.00 -8.33
N VAL A 408 -5.26 -8.22 -7.89
CA VAL A 408 -5.70 -8.50 -6.52
C VAL A 408 -4.64 -8.11 -5.47
N PRO A 409 -3.42 -8.67 -5.51
CA PRO A 409 -2.36 -8.26 -4.59
C PRO A 409 -1.95 -6.79 -4.77
N ALA A 410 -2.01 -6.26 -5.99
CA ALA A 410 -1.72 -4.88 -6.28
C ALA A 410 -2.66 -3.92 -5.53
N ILE A 411 -3.98 -4.16 -5.58
CA ILE A 411 -4.98 -3.37 -4.86
C ILE A 411 -4.77 -3.50 -3.34
N MET A 412 -4.43 -4.68 -2.83
CA MET A 412 -4.11 -4.86 -1.40
C MET A 412 -2.85 -4.10 -0.99
N ALA A 413 -1.83 -4.05 -1.85
CA ALA A 413 -0.60 -3.33 -1.59
C ALA A 413 -0.81 -1.80 -1.52
N THR A 414 -1.94 -1.27 -2.00
CA THR A 414 -2.25 0.17 -1.86
C THR A 414 -2.40 0.62 -0.40
N ARG A 415 -2.54 -0.31 0.55
CA ARG A 415 -2.53 -0.01 1.99
C ARG A 415 -1.21 0.61 2.47
N THR A 416 -0.11 0.40 1.74
CA THR A 416 1.19 1.01 2.05
C THR A 416 1.27 2.48 1.62
N VAL A 417 0.28 2.96 0.85
CA VAL A 417 0.19 4.36 0.41
C VAL A 417 -0.45 5.19 1.53
N SER A 418 0.30 6.12 2.09
CA SER A 418 -0.06 6.88 3.28
C SER A 418 -1.21 7.90 3.08
N SER A 419 -1.41 8.40 1.87
CA SER A 419 -2.49 9.32 1.53
C SER A 419 -3.74 8.57 1.08
N ASP A 420 -4.90 8.81 1.71
CA ASP A 420 -6.18 8.19 1.31
C ASP A 420 -6.58 8.60 -0.12
N ARG A 421 -6.25 9.85 -0.53
CA ARG A 421 -6.41 10.34 -1.90
C ARG A 421 -5.57 9.52 -2.89
N ASP A 422 -4.27 9.42 -2.66
CA ASP A 422 -3.34 8.71 -3.53
C ASP A 422 -3.63 7.21 -3.54
N ARG A 423 -4.04 6.66 -2.40
CA ARG A 423 -4.48 5.26 -2.28
C ARG A 423 -5.68 4.97 -3.17
N LYS A 424 -6.76 5.77 -3.06
CA LYS A 424 -7.96 5.60 -3.90
C LYS A 424 -7.63 5.76 -5.38
N MET A 425 -6.84 6.76 -5.73
CA MET A 425 -6.41 6.99 -7.10
C MET A 425 -5.58 5.80 -7.64
N THR A 426 -4.67 5.26 -6.84
CA THR A 426 -3.87 4.07 -7.21
C THR A 426 -4.75 2.83 -7.39
N ILE A 427 -5.77 2.61 -6.53
CA ILE A 427 -6.75 1.52 -6.70
C ILE A 427 -7.46 1.61 -8.06
N LEU A 428 -7.85 2.81 -8.47
CA LEU A 428 -8.56 3.05 -9.75
C LEU A 428 -7.65 2.84 -10.96
N LEU A 429 -6.35 3.10 -10.83
CA LEU A 429 -5.37 2.98 -11.91
C LEU A 429 -4.81 1.56 -12.08
N THR A 430 -4.76 0.79 -11.01
CA THR A 430 -4.20 -0.58 -11.03
C THR A 430 -4.79 -1.48 -12.13
N PRO A 431 -6.10 -1.50 -12.41
CA PRO A 431 -6.67 -2.37 -13.45
C PRO A 431 -6.26 -2.06 -14.89
N TYR A 432 -5.71 -0.87 -15.17
CA TYR A 432 -5.17 -0.54 -16.50
C TYR A 432 -3.84 -1.25 -16.79
N MET A 433 -3.15 -1.75 -15.75
CA MET A 433 -1.95 -2.55 -15.91
C MET A 433 -2.32 -3.94 -16.44
N SER A 434 -1.51 -4.44 -17.37
CA SER A 434 -1.73 -5.77 -18.00
C SER A 434 -1.29 -6.87 -17.04
N CYS A 435 -2.24 -7.54 -16.39
CA CYS A 435 -1.94 -8.71 -15.54
C CYS A 435 -1.62 -9.95 -16.40
N SER A 436 -1.01 -10.97 -15.76
CA SER A 436 -0.60 -12.23 -16.43
C SER A 436 -1.75 -12.95 -17.17
N ALA A 437 -2.97 -12.93 -16.61
CA ALA A 437 -4.14 -13.54 -17.22
C ALA A 437 -4.55 -12.89 -18.57
N LYS A 438 -4.23 -11.61 -18.79
CA LYS A 438 -4.48 -10.94 -20.08
C LYS A 438 -3.49 -11.39 -21.15
N ILE A 439 -2.29 -11.85 -20.79
CA ILE A 439 -1.24 -12.30 -21.73
C ILE A 439 -1.75 -13.47 -22.57
N SER A 440 -2.49 -14.41 -21.99
CA SER A 440 -3.07 -15.56 -22.71
C SER A 440 -3.99 -15.11 -23.84
N ILE A 441 -4.81 -14.07 -23.59
CA ILE A 441 -5.70 -13.48 -24.60
C ILE A 441 -4.86 -12.83 -25.72
N TYR A 442 -3.82 -12.07 -25.34
CA TYR A 442 -2.94 -11.43 -26.33
C TYR A 442 -2.22 -12.45 -27.19
N ALA A 443 -1.66 -13.49 -26.57
CA ALA A 443 -0.95 -14.56 -27.27
C ALA A 443 -1.87 -15.29 -28.28
N PHE A 444 -3.09 -15.64 -27.85
CA PHE A 444 -4.07 -16.32 -28.71
C PHE A 444 -4.44 -15.48 -29.95
N PHE A 445 -4.78 -14.22 -29.76
CA PHE A 445 -5.14 -13.34 -30.88
C PHE A 445 -3.95 -12.96 -31.74
N THR A 446 -2.76 -12.71 -31.15
CA THR A 446 -1.57 -12.35 -31.93
C THR A 446 -1.06 -13.52 -32.76
N ALA A 447 -1.13 -14.76 -32.26
CA ALA A 447 -0.80 -15.95 -33.02
C ALA A 447 -1.73 -16.14 -34.23
N ALA A 448 -3.03 -15.84 -34.07
CA ALA A 448 -4.02 -16.01 -35.13
C ALA A 448 -3.98 -14.89 -36.20
N PHE A 449 -3.82 -13.61 -35.79
CA PHE A 449 -3.97 -12.47 -36.68
C PHE A 449 -2.65 -11.78 -37.05
N PHE A 450 -1.62 -11.87 -36.19
CA PHE A 450 -0.36 -11.14 -36.34
C PHE A 450 0.87 -12.02 -36.10
N PRO A 451 1.01 -13.18 -36.81
CA PRO A 451 2.07 -14.16 -36.51
C PRO A 451 3.49 -13.58 -36.66
N GLN A 452 3.69 -12.62 -37.58
CA GLN A 452 5.00 -11.97 -37.78
C GLN A 452 5.27 -10.82 -36.82
N TYR A 453 4.25 -10.19 -36.25
CA TYR A 453 4.34 -8.98 -35.42
C TYR A 453 3.82 -9.20 -34.00
N GLY A 454 3.57 -10.44 -33.59
CA GLY A 454 2.93 -10.76 -32.31
C GLY A 454 3.60 -10.11 -31.09
N ALA A 455 4.93 -10.17 -31.02
CA ALA A 455 5.69 -9.53 -29.94
C ALA A 455 5.51 -8.00 -29.93
N LEU A 456 5.49 -7.36 -31.10
CA LEU A 456 5.33 -5.92 -31.22
C LEU A 456 3.92 -5.49 -30.81
N VAL A 457 2.89 -6.24 -31.19
CA VAL A 457 1.50 -5.99 -30.78
C VAL A 457 1.35 -6.15 -29.27
N MET A 458 1.95 -7.18 -28.65
CA MET A 458 1.94 -7.34 -27.20
C MET A 458 2.60 -6.17 -26.49
N ILE A 459 3.78 -5.74 -26.93
CA ILE A 459 4.47 -4.57 -26.35
C ILE A 459 3.61 -3.31 -26.51
N ALA A 460 2.99 -3.10 -27.68
CA ALA A 460 2.12 -1.97 -27.92
C ALA A 460 0.90 -1.96 -26.99
N LEU A 461 0.29 -3.12 -26.68
CA LEU A 461 -0.80 -3.24 -25.71
C LEU A 461 -0.34 -2.89 -24.29
N TYR A 462 0.84 -3.36 -23.88
CA TYR A 462 1.40 -2.98 -22.58
C TYR A 462 1.61 -1.46 -22.44
N LEU A 463 2.23 -0.86 -23.46
CA LEU A 463 2.47 0.59 -23.50
C LEU A 463 1.14 1.37 -23.55
N LEU A 464 0.15 0.89 -24.28
CA LEU A 464 -1.17 1.48 -24.34
C LEU A 464 -1.85 1.47 -22.95
N GLY A 465 -1.78 0.36 -22.22
CA GLY A 465 -2.31 0.28 -20.86
C GLY A 465 -1.68 1.31 -19.92
N ILE A 466 -0.35 1.45 -19.97
CA ILE A 466 0.38 2.47 -19.19
C ILE A 466 -0.04 3.89 -19.62
N LEU A 467 -0.13 4.15 -20.92
CA LEU A 467 -0.51 5.46 -21.45
C LEU A 467 -1.93 5.86 -21.00
N ILE A 468 -2.90 4.95 -21.15
CA ILE A 468 -4.27 5.19 -20.69
C ILE A 468 -4.32 5.37 -19.16
N GLY A 469 -3.53 4.62 -18.40
CA GLY A 469 -3.37 4.81 -16.97
C GLY A 469 -2.85 6.21 -16.62
N ILE A 470 -1.85 6.72 -17.34
CA ILE A 470 -1.32 8.08 -17.15
C ILE A 470 -2.39 9.14 -17.49
N VAL A 471 -3.07 8.98 -18.62
CA VAL A 471 -4.15 9.92 -19.02
C VAL A 471 -5.29 9.90 -17.99
N ALA A 472 -5.72 8.73 -17.53
CA ALA A 472 -6.72 8.60 -16.49
C ALA A 472 -6.26 9.27 -15.17
N ALA A 473 -4.99 9.10 -14.78
CA ALA A 473 -4.40 9.76 -13.62
C ALA A 473 -4.46 11.28 -13.73
N LEU A 474 -4.08 11.85 -14.88
CA LEU A 474 -4.13 13.29 -15.12
C LEU A 474 -5.57 13.82 -15.06
N ILE A 475 -6.53 13.13 -15.70
CA ILE A 475 -7.95 13.51 -15.65
C ILE A 475 -8.46 13.47 -14.20
N MET A 476 -8.19 12.40 -13.47
CA MET A 476 -8.62 12.24 -12.08
C MET A 476 -7.99 13.28 -11.15
N ASN A 477 -6.71 13.63 -11.36
CA ASN A 477 -6.02 14.66 -10.58
C ASN A 477 -6.66 16.05 -10.75
N HIS A 478 -7.15 16.37 -11.96
CA HIS A 478 -7.80 17.67 -12.24
C HIS A 478 -9.29 17.71 -11.89
N THR A 479 -9.92 16.55 -11.73
CA THR A 479 -11.37 16.44 -11.50
C THR A 479 -11.71 15.99 -10.08
N ALA A 480 -11.73 14.67 -9.85
CA ALA A 480 -12.25 14.05 -8.63
C ALA A 480 -11.24 14.07 -7.46
N PHE A 481 -9.93 14.07 -7.75
CA PHE A 481 -8.87 13.97 -6.76
C PHE A 481 -7.96 15.21 -6.78
N ARG A 482 -8.55 16.41 -6.70
CA ARG A 482 -7.80 17.66 -6.63
C ARG A 482 -6.94 17.72 -5.36
N GLY A 483 -5.71 18.26 -5.48
CA GLY A 483 -4.78 18.43 -4.38
C GLY A 483 -3.35 18.10 -4.77
N LYS A 484 -2.40 18.47 -3.91
CA LYS A 484 -0.99 18.13 -4.10
C LYS A 484 -0.72 16.75 -3.51
N PRO A 485 0.06 15.88 -4.18
CA PRO A 485 0.49 14.61 -3.60
C PRO A 485 1.36 14.87 -2.37
N VAL A 486 1.24 13.98 -1.38
CA VAL A 486 2.03 14.09 -0.13
C VAL A 486 3.52 13.98 -0.45
N PRO A 487 4.37 14.89 0.05
CA PRO A 487 5.79 14.79 -0.14
C PRO A 487 6.35 13.46 0.35
N PHE A 488 7.16 12.82 -0.49
CA PHE A 488 7.84 11.60 -0.11
C PHE A 488 9.08 11.95 0.73
N VAL A 489 8.91 11.97 2.04
CA VAL A 489 10.01 12.14 3.00
C VAL A 489 10.22 10.78 3.67
N MET A 490 11.18 10.01 3.17
CA MET A 490 11.53 8.72 3.76
C MET A 490 13.03 8.52 3.74
N GLU A 491 13.58 8.05 4.86
CA GLU A 491 14.94 7.53 4.89
C GLU A 491 15.02 6.25 4.07
N LEU A 492 16.08 6.13 3.29
CA LEU A 492 16.41 4.87 2.66
C LEU A 492 16.96 3.93 3.74
N PRO A 493 16.23 2.84 4.10
CA PRO A 493 16.69 1.93 5.13
C PRO A 493 17.98 1.26 4.69
N ASN A 494 18.87 0.92 5.63
CA ASN A 494 20.05 0.11 5.32
C ASN A 494 19.64 -1.23 4.71
N TYR A 495 20.44 -1.75 3.77
CA TYR A 495 20.17 -3.06 3.19
C TYR A 495 20.34 -4.14 4.27
N ARG A 496 19.30 -4.92 4.47
CA ARG A 496 19.29 -6.06 5.40
C ARG A 496 18.86 -7.32 4.67
N LEU A 497 19.44 -8.46 5.03
CA LEU A 497 18.97 -9.74 4.52
C LEU A 497 17.63 -10.08 5.21
N PRO A 498 16.62 -10.52 4.43
CA PRO A 498 15.32 -10.88 4.99
C PRO A 498 15.44 -12.10 5.90
N SER A 499 14.67 -12.09 6.99
CA SER A 499 14.56 -13.25 7.88
C SER A 499 13.69 -14.33 7.23
N ALA A 500 14.20 -15.54 7.09
CA ALA A 500 13.45 -16.67 6.51
C ALA A 500 12.12 -16.92 7.25
N LYS A 501 12.10 -16.73 8.57
CA LYS A 501 10.90 -16.88 9.39
C LYS A 501 9.84 -15.81 9.05
N SER A 502 10.24 -14.55 8.91
CA SER A 502 9.33 -13.44 8.55
C SER A 502 8.75 -13.63 7.16
N VAL A 503 9.59 -13.97 6.18
CA VAL A 503 9.16 -14.25 4.80
C VAL A 503 8.18 -15.43 4.77
N GLY A 504 8.49 -16.54 5.46
CA GLY A 504 7.60 -17.71 5.52
C GLY A 504 6.24 -17.40 6.13
N LEU A 505 6.19 -16.59 7.19
CA LEU A 505 4.95 -16.19 7.86
C LEU A 505 4.09 -15.30 6.95
N LEU A 506 4.72 -14.34 6.29
CA LEU A 506 4.05 -13.45 5.33
C LEU A 506 3.49 -14.23 4.13
N LEU A 507 4.25 -15.18 3.59
CA LEU A 507 3.79 -16.04 2.49
C LEU A 507 2.58 -16.87 2.91
N TRP A 508 2.60 -17.44 4.11
CA TRP A 508 1.48 -18.20 4.65
C TRP A 508 0.22 -17.34 4.80
N GLU A 509 0.34 -16.12 5.36
CA GLU A 509 -0.78 -15.19 5.48
C GLU A 509 -1.36 -14.82 4.10
N LYS A 510 -0.51 -14.50 3.12
CA LYS A 510 -0.94 -14.15 1.77
C LYS A 510 -1.58 -15.34 1.04
N ALA A 511 -1.02 -16.54 1.18
CA ALA A 511 -1.59 -17.77 0.61
C ALA A 511 -2.96 -18.08 1.24
N LYS A 512 -3.08 -17.99 2.56
CA LYS A 512 -4.33 -18.19 3.29
C LYS A 512 -5.41 -17.18 2.87
N ASP A 513 -5.07 -15.89 2.79
CA ASP A 513 -5.97 -14.82 2.35
C ASP A 513 -6.46 -15.06 0.90
N PHE A 514 -5.57 -15.50 0.02
CA PHE A 514 -5.93 -15.83 -1.36
C PHE A 514 -6.87 -17.04 -1.42
N LEU A 515 -6.54 -18.14 -0.72
CA LEU A 515 -7.38 -19.33 -0.67
C LEU A 515 -8.78 -19.04 -0.14
N GLN A 516 -8.90 -18.29 0.95
CA GLN A 516 -10.21 -17.92 1.51
C GLN A 516 -11.07 -17.14 0.50
N ARG A 517 -10.47 -16.24 -0.27
CA ARG A 517 -11.19 -15.47 -1.31
C ARG A 517 -11.53 -16.32 -2.52
N ALA A 518 -10.62 -17.19 -2.94
CA ALA A 518 -10.85 -18.14 -4.01
C ALA A 518 -12.06 -19.01 -3.72
N PHE A 519 -12.12 -19.61 -2.54
CA PHE A 519 -13.21 -20.47 -2.14
C PHE A 519 -14.53 -19.74 -1.90
N THR A 520 -14.56 -18.46 -1.57
CA THR A 520 -15.82 -17.74 -1.33
C THR A 520 -16.36 -17.06 -2.58
N VAL A 521 -15.56 -16.25 -3.26
CA VAL A 521 -16.04 -15.39 -4.35
C VAL A 521 -15.98 -16.11 -5.69
N ILE A 522 -14.84 -16.76 -5.99
CA ILE A 522 -14.64 -17.35 -7.33
C ILE A 522 -15.46 -18.63 -7.44
N PHE A 523 -15.49 -19.46 -6.39
CA PHE A 523 -16.31 -20.67 -6.35
C PHE A 523 -17.80 -20.36 -6.62
N LEU A 524 -18.37 -19.36 -5.95
CA LEU A 524 -19.75 -18.95 -6.20
C LEU A 524 -19.96 -18.47 -7.64
N ALA A 525 -19.00 -17.67 -8.15
CA ALA A 525 -19.07 -17.15 -9.51
C ALA A 525 -18.97 -18.27 -10.57
N THR A 526 -18.13 -19.27 -10.35
CA THR A 526 -18.02 -20.43 -11.28
C THR A 526 -19.27 -21.27 -11.31
N ILE A 527 -19.91 -21.52 -10.17
CA ILE A 527 -21.22 -22.24 -10.11
C ILE A 527 -22.29 -21.45 -10.87
N ILE A 528 -22.34 -20.13 -10.70
CA ILE A 528 -23.30 -19.28 -11.44
C ILE A 528 -23.04 -19.37 -12.95
N ILE A 529 -21.78 -19.29 -13.40
CA ILE A 529 -21.46 -19.40 -14.83
C ILE A 529 -21.77 -20.79 -15.36
N TRP A 530 -21.42 -21.86 -14.64
CA TRP A 530 -21.79 -23.24 -15.00
C TRP A 530 -23.30 -23.36 -15.18
N PHE A 531 -24.09 -22.85 -14.23
CA PHE A 531 -25.55 -22.87 -14.33
C PHE A 531 -26.04 -22.10 -15.57
N LEU A 532 -25.53 -20.90 -15.82
CA LEU A 532 -25.92 -20.09 -16.97
C LEU A 532 -25.50 -20.72 -18.31
N GLN A 533 -24.44 -21.51 -18.35
CA GLN A 533 -23.97 -22.24 -19.54
C GLN A 533 -24.74 -23.54 -19.77
N GLY A 534 -25.14 -24.23 -18.71
CA GLY A 534 -25.73 -25.56 -18.78
C GLY A 534 -27.24 -25.61 -18.98
N PHE A 535 -27.95 -24.48 -18.75
CA PHE A 535 -29.43 -24.47 -18.73
C PHE A 535 -30.03 -23.42 -19.69
N ASP A 536 -31.21 -23.77 -20.22
CA ASP A 536 -32.08 -22.87 -21.00
C ASP A 536 -33.05 -22.08 -20.11
N THR A 537 -33.90 -21.23 -20.71
CA THR A 537 -34.93 -20.44 -20.00
C THR A 537 -36.00 -21.30 -19.31
N ARG A 538 -36.10 -22.57 -19.63
CA ARG A 538 -37.05 -23.55 -19.04
C ARG A 538 -36.37 -24.49 -18.02
N LEU A 539 -35.09 -24.20 -17.70
CA LEU A 539 -34.24 -25.01 -16.82
C LEU A 539 -33.98 -26.44 -17.34
N ASN A 540 -34.06 -26.66 -18.67
CA ASN A 540 -33.60 -27.91 -19.27
C ASN A 540 -32.10 -27.81 -19.52
N VAL A 541 -31.44 -28.97 -19.43
CA VAL A 541 -30.01 -29.09 -19.79
C VAL A 541 -29.86 -28.87 -21.30
N VAL A 542 -28.96 -28.02 -21.68
CA VAL A 542 -28.74 -27.62 -23.07
C VAL A 542 -27.61 -28.45 -23.68
N ALA A 543 -27.86 -29.12 -24.77
CA ALA A 543 -26.85 -29.82 -25.55
C ALA A 543 -26.05 -28.88 -26.47
N ASP A 544 -26.66 -27.79 -26.95
CA ASP A 544 -26.03 -26.77 -27.76
C ASP A 544 -25.95 -25.45 -26.99
N SER A 545 -24.72 -25.01 -26.73
CA SER A 545 -24.42 -23.77 -25.95
C SER A 545 -25.12 -22.50 -26.49
N SER A 546 -25.58 -22.50 -27.74
CA SER A 546 -26.27 -21.35 -28.34
C SER A 546 -27.66 -21.05 -27.71
N TYR A 547 -28.28 -22.04 -27.09
CA TYR A 547 -29.57 -21.91 -26.38
C TYR A 547 -29.42 -21.69 -24.87
N SER A 548 -28.21 -21.60 -24.34
CA SER A 548 -27.95 -21.38 -22.92
C SER A 548 -28.40 -20.00 -22.47
N LEU A 549 -28.71 -19.87 -21.18
CA LEU A 549 -29.02 -18.59 -20.55
C LEU A 549 -27.88 -17.57 -20.77
N LEU A 550 -26.63 -18.04 -20.71
CA LEU A 550 -25.46 -17.20 -20.93
C LEU A 550 -25.38 -16.69 -22.38
N ALA A 551 -25.71 -17.54 -23.35
CA ALA A 551 -25.79 -17.14 -24.75
C ALA A 551 -26.88 -16.10 -25.01
N LEU A 552 -28.05 -16.24 -24.39
CA LEU A 552 -29.14 -15.26 -24.47
C LEU A 552 -28.73 -13.91 -23.91
N ILE A 553 -28.05 -13.89 -22.76
CA ILE A 553 -27.47 -12.65 -22.19
C ILE A 553 -26.43 -12.08 -23.15
N GLY A 554 -25.59 -12.93 -23.75
CA GLY A 554 -24.61 -12.53 -24.77
C GLY A 554 -25.27 -11.90 -26.00
N GLN A 555 -26.35 -12.50 -26.51
CA GLN A 555 -27.13 -11.96 -27.65
C GLN A 555 -27.74 -10.59 -27.33
N TRP A 556 -28.22 -10.40 -26.09
CA TRP A 556 -28.79 -9.12 -25.65
C TRP A 556 -27.74 -8.00 -25.55
N ILE A 557 -26.51 -8.37 -25.12
CA ILE A 557 -25.40 -7.41 -24.94
C ILE A 557 -24.62 -7.18 -26.25
N ALA A 558 -24.58 -8.16 -27.17
CA ALA A 558 -23.79 -8.11 -28.41
C ALA A 558 -23.99 -6.81 -29.23
N PRO A 559 -25.19 -6.23 -29.38
CA PRO A 559 -25.40 -5.00 -30.16
C PRO A 559 -24.57 -3.82 -29.59
N LEU A 560 -24.24 -3.81 -28.30
CA LEU A 560 -23.42 -2.77 -27.69
C LEU A 560 -21.99 -2.74 -28.26
N PHE A 561 -21.51 -3.86 -28.78
CA PHE A 561 -20.18 -4.02 -29.38
C PHE A 561 -20.17 -3.83 -30.90
N ALA A 562 -21.31 -3.50 -31.53
CA ALA A 562 -21.37 -3.25 -32.97
C ALA A 562 -20.43 -2.12 -33.42
N PRO A 563 -20.33 -0.97 -32.73
CA PRO A 563 -19.38 0.08 -33.09
C PRO A 563 -17.91 -0.30 -32.96
N LEU A 564 -17.60 -1.39 -32.20
CA LEU A 564 -16.26 -1.90 -31.99
C LEU A 564 -15.90 -2.99 -33.03
N GLY A 565 -16.85 -3.40 -33.87
CA GLY A 565 -16.64 -4.37 -34.95
C GLY A 565 -16.74 -5.85 -34.53
N PHE A 566 -17.19 -6.16 -33.29
CA PHE A 566 -17.36 -7.54 -32.80
C PHE A 566 -18.74 -7.76 -32.12
N ALA A 567 -19.80 -7.53 -32.85
CA ALA A 567 -21.19 -7.69 -32.41
C ALA A 567 -21.67 -9.16 -32.34
N ASP A 568 -20.78 -10.12 -32.29
CA ASP A 568 -21.14 -11.54 -32.17
C ASP A 568 -21.43 -11.88 -30.70
N TRP A 569 -22.53 -12.61 -30.45
CA TRP A 569 -22.93 -13.04 -29.12
C TRP A 569 -21.87 -13.91 -28.44
N ARG A 570 -21.07 -14.66 -29.18
CA ARG A 570 -19.96 -15.47 -28.68
C ARG A 570 -18.88 -14.60 -28.05
N CYS A 571 -18.59 -13.44 -28.63
CA CYS A 571 -17.69 -12.46 -28.07
C CYS A 571 -18.20 -11.91 -26.72
N ALA A 572 -19.49 -11.53 -26.69
CA ALA A 572 -20.12 -11.02 -25.47
C ALA A 572 -20.15 -12.07 -24.36
N THR A 573 -20.48 -13.32 -24.69
CA THR A 573 -20.46 -14.46 -23.80
C THR A 573 -19.04 -14.71 -23.23
N ALA A 574 -18.02 -14.68 -24.08
CA ALA A 574 -16.63 -14.83 -23.64
C ALA A 574 -16.16 -13.70 -22.73
N LEU A 575 -16.59 -12.45 -22.99
CA LEU A 575 -16.29 -11.32 -22.11
C LEU A 575 -16.98 -11.41 -20.75
N ILE A 576 -18.20 -11.98 -20.69
CA ILE A 576 -18.90 -12.25 -19.42
C ILE A 576 -18.18 -13.35 -18.63
N SER A 577 -17.78 -14.44 -19.28
CA SER A 577 -16.94 -15.48 -18.64
C SER A 577 -15.61 -14.91 -18.16
N GLY A 578 -14.98 -14.06 -18.97
CA GLY A 578 -13.75 -13.34 -18.64
C GLY A 578 -13.90 -12.30 -17.51
N PHE A 579 -15.10 -11.95 -17.12
CA PHE A 579 -15.36 -11.18 -15.91
C PHE A 579 -15.11 -12.01 -14.63
N VAL A 580 -15.38 -13.31 -14.67
CA VAL A 580 -15.06 -14.20 -13.56
C VAL A 580 -13.56 -14.45 -13.50
N ALA A 581 -12.98 -14.91 -14.60
CA ALA A 581 -11.55 -15.15 -14.75
C ALA A 581 -11.11 -14.78 -16.17
N LYS A 582 -10.10 -13.93 -16.31
CA LYS A 582 -9.69 -13.37 -17.62
C LYS A 582 -9.25 -14.43 -18.63
N GLU A 583 -8.59 -15.48 -18.17
CA GLU A 583 -8.19 -16.61 -18.98
C GLU A 583 -9.37 -17.37 -19.61
N SER A 584 -10.53 -17.35 -18.99
CA SER A 584 -11.74 -18.00 -19.52
C SER A 584 -12.27 -17.38 -20.81
N VAL A 585 -11.79 -16.19 -21.18
CA VAL A 585 -12.14 -15.58 -22.49
C VAL A 585 -11.72 -16.49 -23.63
N VAL A 586 -10.48 -17.01 -23.61
CA VAL A 586 -9.93 -17.86 -24.68
C VAL A 586 -10.63 -19.20 -24.72
N SER A 587 -10.72 -19.89 -23.57
CA SER A 587 -11.37 -21.21 -23.51
C SER A 587 -12.84 -21.16 -23.89
N THR A 588 -13.57 -20.10 -23.48
CA THR A 588 -14.97 -19.91 -23.90
C THR A 588 -15.08 -19.68 -25.42
N LEU A 589 -14.19 -18.87 -26.01
CA LEU A 589 -14.18 -18.66 -27.46
C LEU A 589 -13.86 -19.95 -28.21
N GLU A 590 -12.88 -20.73 -27.77
CA GLU A 590 -12.53 -22.03 -28.38
C GLU A 590 -13.70 -23.02 -28.36
N VAL A 591 -14.38 -23.13 -27.22
CA VAL A 591 -15.56 -23.99 -27.08
C VAL A 591 -16.69 -23.52 -28.00
N LEU A 592 -17.00 -22.21 -28.01
CA LEU A 592 -18.08 -21.66 -28.82
C LEU A 592 -17.78 -21.63 -30.33
N LEU A 593 -16.52 -21.71 -30.72
CA LEU A 593 -16.09 -21.85 -32.12
C LEU A 593 -16.21 -23.30 -32.63
N GLY A 594 -16.24 -24.29 -31.75
CA GLY A 594 -16.38 -25.71 -32.12
C GLY A 594 -15.32 -26.20 -33.10
N GLY A 595 -14.07 -25.68 -33.02
CA GLY A 595 -12.96 -26.00 -33.90
C GLY A 595 -12.89 -25.09 -35.14
N ALA A 596 -13.80 -24.16 -35.36
CA ALA A 596 -13.69 -23.18 -36.44
C ALA A 596 -12.59 -22.16 -36.14
N ALA A 597 -11.88 -21.72 -37.19
CA ALA A 597 -10.82 -20.74 -37.02
C ALA A 597 -11.38 -19.38 -36.58
N ILE A 598 -10.77 -18.77 -35.55
CA ILE A 598 -11.16 -17.44 -35.02
C ILE A 598 -11.07 -16.34 -36.10
N THR A 599 -10.24 -16.53 -37.12
CA THR A 599 -10.10 -15.62 -38.26
C THR A 599 -11.36 -15.55 -39.14
N GLY A 600 -12.26 -16.52 -39.04
CA GLY A 600 -13.58 -16.44 -39.69
C GLY A 600 -14.59 -15.57 -38.95
N MET A 601 -14.38 -15.34 -37.67
CA MET A 601 -15.29 -14.57 -36.82
C MET A 601 -14.86 -13.10 -36.64
N PHE A 602 -13.57 -12.83 -36.58
CA PHE A 602 -13.04 -11.49 -36.42
C PHE A 602 -12.31 -11.04 -37.70
N SER A 603 -12.53 -9.79 -38.08
CA SER A 603 -11.58 -9.10 -38.97
C SER A 603 -10.32 -8.68 -38.17
N PRO A 604 -9.17 -8.45 -38.80
CA PRO A 604 -7.96 -7.97 -38.10
C PRO A 604 -8.21 -6.67 -37.31
N ARG A 605 -9.05 -5.79 -37.81
CA ARG A 605 -9.47 -4.56 -37.12
C ARG A 605 -10.29 -4.84 -35.86
N ALA A 606 -11.26 -5.75 -35.98
CA ALA A 606 -12.08 -6.17 -34.84
C ALA A 606 -11.25 -6.89 -33.79
N ALA A 607 -10.23 -7.67 -34.20
CA ALA A 607 -9.31 -8.30 -33.29
C ALA A 607 -8.48 -7.29 -32.48
N ILE A 608 -7.96 -6.22 -33.10
CA ILE A 608 -7.26 -5.14 -32.39
C ILE A 608 -8.22 -4.44 -31.41
N SER A 609 -9.44 -4.10 -31.85
CA SER A 609 -10.44 -3.47 -30.98
C SER A 609 -10.81 -4.35 -29.79
N PHE A 610 -10.98 -5.65 -30.00
CA PHE A 610 -11.25 -6.62 -28.93
C PHE A 610 -10.07 -6.74 -27.95
N LEU A 611 -8.83 -6.76 -28.45
CA LEU A 611 -7.63 -6.75 -27.61
C LEU A 611 -7.54 -5.50 -26.76
N VAL A 612 -7.81 -4.32 -27.33
CA VAL A 612 -7.81 -3.06 -26.60
C VAL A 612 -8.94 -3.02 -25.57
N PHE A 613 -10.13 -3.52 -25.91
CA PHE A 613 -11.25 -3.62 -24.99
C PHE A 613 -10.90 -4.56 -23.82
N THR A 614 -10.35 -5.75 -24.10
CA THR A 614 -9.97 -6.74 -23.08
C THR A 614 -8.82 -6.26 -22.19
N LEU A 615 -7.95 -5.40 -22.70
CA LEU A 615 -6.91 -4.73 -21.92
C LEU A 615 -7.52 -3.83 -20.83
N LEU A 616 -8.52 -3.02 -21.19
CA LEU A 616 -8.99 -1.88 -20.38
C LEU A 616 -10.26 -2.15 -19.59
N TYR A 617 -11.10 -3.14 -19.99
CA TYR A 617 -12.37 -3.38 -19.30
C TYR A 617 -12.15 -3.92 -17.88
N THR A 618 -13.20 -3.86 -17.09
CA THR A 618 -13.20 -4.19 -15.65
C THR A 618 -12.36 -5.43 -15.31
N PRO A 619 -11.64 -5.44 -14.20
CA PRO A 619 -10.84 -6.60 -13.77
C PRO A 619 -11.74 -7.78 -13.38
N CYS A 620 -11.14 -8.93 -13.04
CA CYS A 620 -11.87 -10.12 -12.60
C CYS A 620 -12.65 -9.88 -11.30
N VAL A 621 -13.65 -10.73 -11.05
CA VAL A 621 -14.52 -10.67 -9.85
C VAL A 621 -13.71 -10.59 -8.56
N ALA A 622 -12.61 -11.33 -8.44
CA ALA A 622 -11.73 -11.30 -7.27
C ALA A 622 -11.12 -9.90 -7.04
N ALA A 623 -10.71 -9.23 -8.11
CA ALA A 623 -10.17 -7.87 -8.01
C ALA A 623 -11.27 -6.87 -7.63
N ILE A 624 -12.49 -7.00 -8.17
CA ILE A 624 -13.65 -6.16 -7.82
C ILE A 624 -14.04 -6.33 -6.35
N ALA A 625 -14.08 -7.57 -5.85
CA ALA A 625 -14.32 -7.84 -4.45
C ALA A 625 -13.25 -7.18 -3.55
N THR A 626 -12.00 -7.16 -4.01
CA THR A 626 -10.91 -6.47 -3.32
C THR A 626 -11.06 -4.95 -3.37
N ILE A 627 -11.41 -4.37 -4.54
CA ILE A 627 -11.74 -2.94 -4.68
C ILE A 627 -12.86 -2.54 -3.72
N ARG A 628 -13.94 -3.34 -3.65
CA ARG A 628 -15.05 -3.09 -2.73
C ARG A 628 -14.60 -3.03 -1.27
N ARG A 629 -13.74 -3.95 -0.87
CA ARG A 629 -13.20 -4.00 0.51
C ARG A 629 -12.33 -2.77 0.80
N GLU A 630 -11.45 -2.38 -0.13
CA GLU A 630 -10.54 -1.25 0.04
C GLU A 630 -11.23 0.12 -0.06
N LEU A 631 -12.28 0.25 -0.88
CA LEU A 631 -13.08 1.48 -0.98
C LEU A 631 -14.19 1.58 0.08
N GLY A 632 -14.54 0.48 0.76
CA GLY A 632 -15.57 0.43 1.80
C GLY A 632 -17.00 0.72 1.30
N SER A 633 -17.25 0.75 -0.03
CA SER A 633 -18.55 1.14 -0.59
C SER A 633 -18.88 0.37 -1.87
N THR A 634 -20.04 -0.28 -1.88
CA THR A 634 -20.55 -0.99 -3.07
C THR A 634 -20.87 -0.02 -4.21
N VAL A 635 -21.45 1.14 -3.89
CA VAL A 635 -21.83 2.15 -4.91
C VAL A 635 -20.59 2.69 -5.63
N LYS A 636 -19.52 3.02 -4.88
CA LYS A 636 -18.25 3.45 -5.48
C LYS A 636 -17.63 2.36 -6.36
N THR A 637 -17.72 1.10 -5.92
CA THR A 637 -17.20 -0.04 -6.70
C THR A 637 -17.95 -0.23 -8.00
N VAL A 638 -19.27 -0.15 -8.00
CA VAL A 638 -20.07 -0.20 -9.22
C VAL A 638 -19.72 0.96 -10.15
N GLY A 639 -19.54 2.18 -9.60
CA GLY A 639 -19.07 3.34 -10.37
C GLY A 639 -17.71 3.09 -11.04
N VAL A 640 -16.78 2.42 -10.36
CA VAL A 640 -15.46 2.03 -10.91
C VAL A 640 -15.65 1.07 -12.10
N VAL A 641 -16.47 0.04 -11.94
CA VAL A 641 -16.76 -0.94 -13.00
C VAL A 641 -17.33 -0.26 -14.24
N ILE A 642 -18.34 0.61 -14.06
CA ILE A 642 -18.96 1.36 -15.15
C ILE A 642 -17.93 2.27 -15.83
N LEU A 643 -17.12 2.99 -15.06
CA LEU A 643 -16.08 3.87 -15.60
C LEU A 643 -15.06 3.09 -16.44
N GLN A 644 -14.58 1.95 -15.94
CA GLN A 644 -13.59 1.12 -16.63
C GLN A 644 -14.17 0.51 -17.92
N CYS A 645 -15.39 -0.01 -17.87
CA CYS A 645 -16.08 -0.51 -19.06
C CYS A 645 -16.33 0.62 -20.08
N GLY A 646 -16.68 1.82 -19.63
CA GLY A 646 -16.87 2.99 -20.50
C GLY A 646 -15.57 3.43 -21.16
N VAL A 647 -14.47 3.49 -20.42
CA VAL A 647 -13.12 3.79 -20.98
C VAL A 647 -12.70 2.72 -21.98
N ALA A 648 -12.88 1.44 -21.64
CA ALA A 648 -12.57 0.33 -22.52
C ALA A 648 -13.35 0.39 -23.85
N TRP A 649 -14.64 0.72 -23.74
CA TRP A 649 -15.51 0.86 -24.90
C TRP A 649 -15.08 2.02 -25.80
N LEU A 650 -14.82 3.18 -25.21
CA LEU A 650 -14.41 4.38 -25.95
C LEU A 650 -13.05 4.18 -26.64
N VAL A 651 -12.07 3.63 -25.92
CA VAL A 651 -10.71 3.41 -26.48
C VAL A 651 -10.74 2.26 -27.50
N GLY A 652 -11.55 1.22 -27.27
CA GLY A 652 -11.77 0.14 -28.24
C GLY A 652 -12.42 0.64 -29.53
N TRP A 653 -13.43 1.51 -29.43
CA TRP A 653 -14.04 2.17 -30.58
C TRP A 653 -13.04 3.05 -31.33
N LEU A 654 -12.23 3.85 -30.63
CA LEU A 654 -11.18 4.66 -31.23
C LEU A 654 -10.14 3.77 -31.96
N ALA A 655 -9.74 2.66 -31.36
CA ALA A 655 -8.82 1.70 -31.99
C ALA A 655 -9.44 1.13 -33.28
N TYR A 656 -10.72 0.77 -33.27
CA TYR A 656 -11.42 0.30 -34.47
C TYR A 656 -11.52 1.38 -35.55
N ALA A 657 -11.81 2.62 -35.18
CA ALA A 657 -11.88 3.73 -36.11
C ALA A 657 -10.52 4.06 -36.74
N ILE A 658 -9.46 4.14 -35.92
CA ILE A 658 -8.11 4.45 -36.38
C ILE A 658 -7.58 3.36 -37.32
N THR A 659 -7.75 2.08 -36.96
CA THR A 659 -7.36 0.96 -37.83
C THR A 659 -8.17 0.86 -39.12
N GLY A 660 -9.28 1.59 -39.21
CA GLY A 660 -10.10 1.77 -40.40
C GLY A 660 -9.56 2.77 -41.42
N LEU A 661 -8.62 3.62 -40.99
CA LEU A 661 -7.99 4.63 -41.85
C LEU A 661 -6.76 4.10 -42.61
N PHE A 662 -6.25 2.95 -42.17
CA PHE A 662 -5.12 2.22 -42.78
C PHE A 662 -5.60 0.90 -43.39
#